data_c0ec530d18a66b091bb8e588c2ec9e09
#
_entry.id   c0ec530d18a66b091bb8e588c2ec9e09
#
_cell.length_a   1.000
_cell.length_b   1.000
_cell.length_c   1.000
_cell.angle_alpha   90.00
_cell.angle_beta   90.00
_cell.angle_gamma   90.00
#
_symmetry.space_group_name_H-M   'P 1'
#
loop_
_entity.id
_entity.type
_entity.pdbx_description
1 polymer ?
#
loop_
_entity_poly.entity_id
_entity_poly.type
_entity_poly.pdbx_seq_one_letter_code
_entity_poly.pdbx_strand_id
1 'polypeptide(L)'
;MNDMTLYLIIALVPLAGSLIAGLFGNKIGRAGAHTVTILGVAVSAVLSAYVLWGFLNGSRTKFDENVYTWLTMGGLDFSVGFLVDTMTAMMMVVVTGVSLMVHIYTIGYMHDEKVGYQRFFSYISLFTFSMLMLIMSNNFIQLFFGWEAVGLVSYLLIGFYFKRPSATFANLKAFLINRVGDFGFLLGIGLVLAYFGGSLRYQDVFAYLPNVQTATIQLFPGVEWSLITVTCLLLFVGAMGKSAQFPLHVWLPDSMEGPTPISALIHAATMVTAGLFMVSRMSPIYEMSSTALSVIMVIGAITALFMGFLGVIQNDIKRVVAYSTLSQLGYMTVALGASAYSVAMFHVMTHAFFKALLFLAAGSAIIGMHHDQDMRHMGNLKKYMPITWLTMLIGNLSLIGTPFFSGFYSKDSIIEAAKYSTLPGSGFAYFAVLASVFVTAFYAFRQYFMVFHGEEKWRSLPEHHDDHHGEEHHGLGKNDNPHESPLVVTLPLILLAIPSIIIGYVAIEPMLYGDFFKDVIFVNADAHPTMHIMKEEFHGALAMVSHSLHSPVLYLAIAGVLSAWLLYVKLPHLPAKIAQAFRPVYVLFENKYYLDALYFNVFAKGTRALGTFFWKVGDTAIIDNGIVNGSAKLVGAIAAQVRKVQTGFIYTYAAAMVFGVLVLLGMTFWGLFR
;
A
#
# COMPACT_ATOMS: atom_id res chain seq x y z
N MET A 1 23.32 21.96 -15.74
CA MET A 1 22.48 22.02 -14.51
C MET A 1 23.15 21.12 -13.48
N ASN A 2 23.35 21.60 -12.27
CA ASN A 2 23.95 20.82 -11.18
C ASN A 2 22.96 19.67 -10.82
N ASP A 3 23.47 18.52 -10.39
CA ASP A 3 22.67 17.32 -10.08
C ASP A 3 21.65 17.57 -8.95
N MET A 4 22.06 18.28 -7.90
CA MET A 4 21.14 18.68 -6.82
C MET A 4 19.94 19.49 -7.35
N THR A 5 20.19 20.46 -8.22
CA THR A 5 19.12 21.28 -8.84
C THR A 5 18.20 20.42 -9.71
N LEU A 6 18.76 19.47 -10.46
CA LEU A 6 18.02 18.54 -11.29
C LEU A 6 17.04 17.70 -10.44
N TYR A 7 17.51 17.12 -9.35
CA TYR A 7 16.70 16.27 -8.46
C TYR A 7 15.65 17.07 -7.69
N LEU A 8 15.99 18.32 -7.29
CA LEU A 8 15.01 19.24 -6.70
C LEU A 8 13.88 19.57 -7.67
N ILE A 9 14.18 19.84 -8.93
CA ILE A 9 13.16 20.11 -9.95
C ILE A 9 12.27 18.89 -10.11
N ILE A 10 12.84 17.69 -10.27
CA ILE A 10 12.07 16.45 -10.43
C ILE A 10 11.09 16.26 -9.27
N ALA A 11 11.52 16.46 -8.03
CA ALA A 11 10.70 16.28 -6.85
C ALA A 11 9.66 17.38 -6.67
N LEU A 12 10.03 18.67 -6.84
CA LEU A 12 9.20 19.80 -6.45
C LEU A 12 8.21 20.28 -7.51
N VAL A 13 8.42 19.98 -8.79
CA VAL A 13 7.49 20.45 -9.84
C VAL A 13 6.11 19.81 -9.73
N PRO A 14 5.93 18.52 -9.41
CA PRO A 14 4.62 17.96 -9.08
C PRO A 14 3.97 18.62 -7.86
N LEU A 15 4.74 18.98 -6.84
CA LEU A 15 4.25 19.73 -5.68
C LEU A 15 3.74 21.12 -6.08
N ALA A 16 4.51 21.84 -6.90
CA ALA A 16 4.09 23.14 -7.40
C ALA A 16 2.78 23.06 -8.19
N GLY A 17 2.65 22.04 -9.09
CA GLY A 17 1.42 21.78 -9.82
C GLY A 17 0.24 21.48 -8.89
N SER A 18 0.46 20.68 -7.85
CA SER A 18 -0.54 20.37 -6.84
C SER A 18 -1.01 21.62 -6.09
N LEU A 19 -0.09 22.45 -5.62
CA LEU A 19 -0.41 23.67 -4.88
C LEU A 19 -1.18 24.67 -5.75
N ILE A 20 -0.76 24.85 -7.00
CA ILE A 20 -1.45 25.74 -7.94
C ILE A 20 -2.86 25.24 -8.22
N ALA A 21 -3.02 23.96 -8.53
CA ALA A 21 -4.34 23.38 -8.79
C ALA A 21 -5.24 23.36 -7.54
N GLY A 22 -4.69 23.13 -6.35
CA GLY A 22 -5.44 23.06 -5.10
C GLY A 22 -5.86 24.44 -4.57
N LEU A 23 -4.94 25.40 -4.52
CA LEU A 23 -5.19 26.72 -3.93
C LEU A 23 -5.85 27.70 -4.92
N PHE A 24 -5.48 27.61 -6.18
CA PHE A 24 -5.98 28.53 -7.22
C PHE A 24 -6.93 27.87 -8.21
N GLY A 25 -7.33 26.60 -7.99
CA GLY A 25 -8.15 25.81 -8.91
C GLY A 25 -9.45 26.48 -9.33
N ASN A 26 -10.11 27.19 -8.41
CA ASN A 26 -11.33 27.94 -8.71
C ASN A 26 -11.08 29.14 -9.66
N LYS A 27 -9.86 29.72 -9.65
CA LYS A 27 -9.51 30.86 -10.50
C LYS A 27 -9.04 30.40 -11.88
N ILE A 28 -8.24 29.33 -11.95
CA ILE A 28 -7.69 28.82 -13.20
C ILE A 28 -8.63 27.87 -13.96
N GLY A 29 -9.70 27.43 -13.30
CA GLY A 29 -10.70 26.52 -13.87
C GLY A 29 -10.17 25.08 -14.06
N ARG A 30 -11.00 24.24 -14.70
CA ARG A 30 -10.67 22.83 -14.96
C ARG A 30 -9.46 22.68 -15.88
N ALA A 31 -9.45 23.45 -16.99
CA ALA A 31 -8.37 23.40 -17.97
C ALA A 31 -7.03 23.84 -17.38
N GLY A 32 -7.01 24.91 -16.57
CA GLY A 32 -5.80 25.34 -15.89
C GLY A 32 -5.28 24.30 -14.90
N ALA A 33 -6.16 23.68 -14.10
CA ALA A 33 -5.78 22.70 -13.10
C ALA A 33 -5.14 21.46 -13.73
N HIS A 34 -5.76 20.83 -14.74
CA HIS A 34 -5.17 19.65 -15.37
C HIS A 34 -3.90 20.00 -16.18
N THR A 35 -3.85 21.14 -16.85
CA THR A 35 -2.66 21.54 -17.61
C THR A 35 -1.46 21.73 -16.71
N VAL A 36 -1.60 22.47 -15.60
CA VAL A 36 -0.49 22.73 -14.68
C VAL A 36 0.03 21.43 -14.06
N THR A 37 -0.85 20.54 -13.61
CA THR A 37 -0.44 19.27 -12.98
C THR A 37 0.16 18.31 -13.99
N ILE A 38 -0.40 18.20 -15.19
CA ILE A 38 0.15 17.36 -16.28
C ILE A 38 1.53 17.85 -16.71
N LEU A 39 1.70 19.16 -16.91
CA LEU A 39 3.01 19.73 -17.27
C LEU A 39 4.04 19.49 -16.16
N GLY A 40 3.64 19.65 -14.89
CA GLY A 40 4.52 19.38 -13.76
C GLY A 40 5.01 17.94 -13.74
N VAL A 41 4.11 16.98 -13.86
CA VAL A 41 4.46 15.55 -13.88
C VAL A 41 5.21 15.18 -15.17
N ALA A 42 4.90 15.80 -16.31
CA ALA A 42 5.60 15.58 -17.57
C ALA A 42 7.06 16.03 -17.49
N VAL A 43 7.34 17.20 -16.92
CA VAL A 43 8.70 17.66 -16.66
C VAL A 43 9.45 16.68 -15.78
N SER A 44 8.84 16.22 -14.67
CA SER A 44 9.47 15.22 -13.81
C SER A 44 9.73 13.90 -14.55
N ALA A 45 8.80 13.44 -15.39
CA ALA A 45 8.96 12.20 -16.16
C ALA A 45 10.10 12.29 -17.19
N VAL A 46 10.17 13.39 -17.94
CA VAL A 46 11.25 13.60 -18.92
C VAL A 46 12.61 13.69 -18.24
N LEU A 47 12.70 14.44 -17.16
CA LEU A 47 13.95 14.57 -16.41
C LEU A 47 14.35 13.26 -15.71
N SER A 48 13.39 12.48 -15.20
CA SER A 48 13.64 11.15 -14.63
C SER A 48 14.17 10.19 -15.69
N ALA A 49 13.60 10.20 -16.90
CA ALA A 49 14.10 9.43 -18.03
C ALA A 49 15.50 9.84 -18.43
N TYR A 50 15.79 11.14 -18.42
CA TYR A 50 17.15 11.68 -18.67
C TYR A 50 18.16 11.20 -17.62
N VAL A 51 17.77 11.17 -16.34
CA VAL A 51 18.61 10.63 -15.25
C VAL A 51 18.88 9.15 -15.46
N LEU A 52 17.85 8.34 -15.72
CA LEU A 52 18.02 6.91 -15.97
C LEU A 52 18.92 6.65 -17.20
N TRP A 53 18.71 7.39 -18.28
CA TRP A 53 19.56 7.30 -19.47
C TRP A 53 21.04 7.60 -19.12
N GLY A 54 21.27 8.59 -18.24
CA GLY A 54 22.63 8.93 -17.76
C GLY A 54 23.30 7.77 -16.99
N PHE A 55 22.54 7.01 -16.20
CA PHE A 55 23.04 5.79 -15.55
C PHE A 55 23.32 4.67 -16.55
N LEU A 56 22.43 4.47 -17.51
CA LEU A 56 22.56 3.39 -18.50
C LEU A 56 23.76 3.59 -19.44
N ASN A 57 24.12 4.82 -19.77
CA ASN A 57 25.28 5.13 -20.61
C ASN A 57 26.57 5.41 -19.83
N GLY A 58 26.54 5.27 -18.49
CA GLY A 58 27.70 5.47 -17.62
C GLY A 58 28.10 6.93 -17.42
N SER A 59 27.31 7.92 -17.88
CA SER A 59 27.60 9.35 -17.70
C SER A 59 27.24 9.88 -16.31
N ARG A 60 26.49 9.09 -15.51
CA ARG A 60 26.10 9.41 -14.12
C ARG A 60 26.54 8.32 -13.17
N THR A 61 26.90 8.76 -11.98
CA THR A 61 27.25 7.91 -10.84
C THR A 61 26.27 8.14 -9.70
N LYS A 62 26.32 7.26 -8.70
CA LYS A 62 25.51 7.39 -7.47
C LYS A 62 25.68 8.79 -6.87
N PHE A 63 24.55 9.41 -6.54
CA PHE A 63 24.44 10.69 -5.86
C PHE A 63 23.86 10.47 -4.46
N ASP A 64 24.53 10.99 -3.41
CA ASP A 64 24.08 10.90 -2.02
C ASP A 64 24.49 12.15 -1.26
N GLU A 65 23.65 13.17 -1.29
CA GLU A 65 23.91 14.46 -0.63
C GLU A 65 22.67 14.99 0.11
N ASN A 66 22.91 15.76 1.17
CA ASN A 66 21.87 16.47 1.87
C ASN A 66 21.53 17.80 1.19
N VAL A 67 20.24 18.09 1.06
CA VAL A 67 19.73 19.38 0.60
C VAL A 67 19.88 20.43 1.71
N TYR A 68 19.37 20.10 2.90
CA TYR A 68 19.54 20.91 4.11
C TYR A 68 19.27 20.08 5.37
N THR A 69 19.86 20.54 6.48
CA THR A 69 19.57 19.99 7.83
C THR A 69 18.60 20.92 8.54
N TRP A 70 17.44 20.39 8.93
CA TRP A 70 16.39 21.18 9.58
C TRP A 70 16.45 21.13 11.11
N LEU A 71 17.11 20.12 11.69
CA LEU A 71 17.31 20.00 13.12
C LEU A 71 18.59 19.20 13.40
N THR A 72 19.39 19.69 14.34
CA THR A 72 20.51 18.94 14.95
C THR A 72 20.26 18.84 16.45
N MET A 73 20.22 17.64 17.00
CA MET A 73 19.97 17.40 18.41
C MET A 73 20.77 16.21 18.92
N GLY A 74 21.61 16.42 19.96
CA GLY A 74 22.38 15.33 20.58
C GLY A 74 23.36 14.61 19.65
N GLY A 75 23.86 15.26 18.60
CA GLY A 75 24.75 14.65 17.59
C GLY A 75 23.99 13.97 16.43
N LEU A 76 22.68 14.03 16.43
CA LEU A 76 21.81 13.56 15.35
C LEU A 76 21.46 14.72 14.42
N ASP A 77 21.64 14.51 13.13
CA ASP A 77 21.21 15.43 12.09
C ASP A 77 19.94 14.91 11.42
N PHE A 78 18.89 15.71 11.53
CA PHE A 78 17.65 15.50 10.78
C PHE A 78 17.71 16.32 9.51
N SER A 79 17.91 15.64 8.39
CA SER A 79 18.15 16.28 7.09
C SER A 79 17.17 15.81 6.02
N VAL A 80 16.93 16.67 5.05
CA VAL A 80 16.35 16.31 3.76
C VAL A 80 17.52 16.15 2.78
N GLY A 81 17.60 14.98 2.16
CA GLY A 81 18.66 14.65 1.21
C GLY A 81 18.14 13.77 0.08
N PHE A 82 18.99 13.52 -0.88
CA PHE A 82 18.67 12.65 -2.00
C PHE A 82 19.74 11.57 -2.17
N LEU A 83 19.26 10.33 -2.28
CA LEU A 83 20.03 9.19 -2.77
C LEU A 83 19.47 8.79 -4.13
N VAL A 84 20.25 9.03 -5.17
CA VAL A 84 19.89 8.66 -6.54
C VAL A 84 20.93 7.71 -7.09
N ASP A 85 20.53 6.48 -7.27
CA ASP A 85 21.24 5.39 -7.91
C ASP A 85 20.36 4.75 -8.99
N THR A 86 20.78 3.65 -9.56
CA THR A 86 20.00 2.98 -10.63
C THR A 86 18.62 2.52 -10.18
N MET A 87 18.47 2.02 -8.94
CA MET A 87 17.19 1.62 -8.40
C MET A 87 16.25 2.82 -8.20
N THR A 88 16.77 3.91 -7.63
CA THR A 88 16.00 5.16 -7.48
C THR A 88 15.63 5.72 -8.86
N ALA A 89 16.57 5.78 -9.80
CA ALA A 89 16.32 6.30 -11.15
C ALA A 89 15.26 5.50 -11.91
N MET A 90 15.30 4.17 -11.80
CA MET A 90 14.25 3.29 -12.33
C MET A 90 12.88 3.61 -11.72
N MET A 91 12.82 3.70 -10.38
CA MET A 91 11.57 4.01 -9.69
C MET A 91 11.05 5.42 -10.01
N MET A 92 11.92 6.41 -10.19
CA MET A 92 11.55 7.75 -10.64
C MET A 92 10.84 7.70 -12.00
N VAL A 93 11.38 6.96 -12.97
CA VAL A 93 10.76 6.78 -14.31
C VAL A 93 9.42 6.05 -14.21
N VAL A 94 9.36 4.97 -13.44
CA VAL A 94 8.14 4.19 -13.25
C VAL A 94 7.04 5.04 -12.61
N VAL A 95 7.34 5.73 -11.51
CA VAL A 95 6.39 6.56 -10.77
C VAL A 95 5.89 7.72 -11.62
N THR A 96 6.80 8.49 -12.21
CA THR A 96 6.42 9.69 -12.98
C THR A 96 5.79 9.35 -14.31
N GLY A 97 6.25 8.30 -14.98
CA GLY A 97 5.70 7.83 -16.26
C GLY A 97 4.27 7.31 -16.13
N VAL A 98 4.02 6.43 -15.15
CA VAL A 98 2.67 5.94 -14.85
C VAL A 98 1.77 7.08 -14.40
N SER A 99 2.27 7.95 -13.51
CA SER A 99 1.52 9.11 -13.04
C SER A 99 1.13 10.05 -14.18
N LEU A 100 2.01 10.29 -15.15
CA LEU A 100 1.71 11.10 -16.34
C LEU A 100 0.56 10.49 -17.16
N MET A 101 0.57 9.18 -17.38
CA MET A 101 -0.50 8.49 -18.09
C MET A 101 -1.83 8.59 -17.32
N VAL A 102 -1.78 8.43 -16.01
CA VAL A 102 -2.97 8.58 -15.14
C VAL A 102 -3.51 10.00 -15.19
N HIS A 103 -2.66 11.04 -15.14
CA HIS A 103 -3.10 12.43 -15.24
C HIS A 103 -3.80 12.72 -16.56
N ILE A 104 -3.25 12.28 -17.69
CA ILE A 104 -3.87 12.47 -19.01
C ILE A 104 -5.21 11.73 -19.07
N TYR A 105 -5.25 10.48 -18.65
CA TYR A 105 -6.45 9.65 -18.58
C TYR A 105 -7.57 10.29 -17.76
N THR A 106 -7.20 10.92 -16.64
CA THR A 106 -8.12 11.53 -15.70
C THR A 106 -8.96 12.65 -16.32
N ILE A 107 -8.46 13.35 -17.36
CA ILE A 107 -9.22 14.37 -18.09
C ILE A 107 -10.54 13.78 -18.61
N GLY A 108 -10.48 12.60 -19.22
CA GLY A 108 -11.65 11.93 -19.76
C GLY A 108 -12.49 11.24 -18.69
N TYR A 109 -11.86 10.57 -17.74
CA TYR A 109 -12.57 9.83 -16.68
C TYR A 109 -13.37 10.74 -15.75
N MET A 110 -12.85 11.91 -15.41
CA MET A 110 -13.47 12.89 -14.52
C MET A 110 -14.26 13.98 -15.27
N HIS A 111 -14.52 13.76 -16.57
CA HIS A 111 -15.19 14.78 -17.42
C HIS A 111 -16.54 15.20 -16.85
N ASP A 112 -17.34 14.24 -16.44
CA ASP A 112 -18.74 14.47 -15.99
C ASP A 112 -18.84 14.87 -14.51
N GLU A 113 -17.73 14.79 -13.77
CA GLU A 113 -17.72 15.21 -12.36
C GLU A 113 -17.92 16.72 -12.19
N LYS A 114 -19.03 17.12 -11.57
CA LYS A 114 -19.40 18.52 -11.37
C LYS A 114 -18.57 19.21 -10.30
N VAL A 115 -18.17 18.46 -9.25
CA VAL A 115 -17.52 19.00 -8.05
C VAL A 115 -16.24 18.23 -7.73
N GLY A 116 -15.16 18.98 -7.47
CA GLY A 116 -13.90 18.37 -7.01
C GLY A 116 -12.89 18.03 -8.09
N TYR A 117 -13.13 18.34 -9.36
CA TYR A 117 -12.20 18.08 -10.46
C TYR A 117 -10.79 18.62 -10.18
N GLN A 118 -10.66 19.91 -9.82
CA GLN A 118 -9.37 20.54 -9.53
C GLN A 118 -8.70 19.92 -8.29
N ARG A 119 -9.51 19.61 -7.26
CA ARG A 119 -9.04 18.93 -6.05
C ARG A 119 -8.47 17.55 -6.37
N PHE A 120 -9.09 16.83 -7.30
CA PHE A 120 -8.59 15.52 -7.73
C PHE A 120 -7.21 15.63 -8.37
N PHE A 121 -7.03 16.54 -9.33
CA PHE A 121 -5.74 16.79 -9.98
C PHE A 121 -4.68 17.27 -9.00
N SER A 122 -5.03 18.10 -8.03
CA SER A 122 -4.14 18.49 -6.95
C SER A 122 -3.66 17.26 -6.16
N TYR A 123 -4.56 16.37 -5.77
CA TYR A 123 -4.21 15.20 -4.97
C TYR A 123 -3.35 14.17 -5.70
N ILE A 124 -3.63 13.87 -6.97
CA ILE A 124 -2.80 12.91 -7.72
C ILE A 124 -1.39 13.47 -7.98
N SER A 125 -1.26 14.76 -8.18
CA SER A 125 0.05 15.43 -8.30
C SER A 125 0.80 15.44 -6.96
N LEU A 126 0.12 15.72 -5.84
CA LEU A 126 0.68 15.64 -4.49
C LEU A 126 1.14 14.21 -4.15
N PHE A 127 0.38 13.21 -4.60
CA PHE A 127 0.74 11.81 -4.41
C PHE A 127 2.04 11.46 -5.14
N THR A 128 2.22 11.94 -6.36
CA THR A 128 3.45 11.78 -7.15
C THR A 128 4.65 12.42 -6.44
N PHE A 129 4.50 13.65 -5.94
CA PHE A 129 5.53 14.31 -5.12
C PHE A 129 5.88 13.47 -3.88
N SER A 130 4.87 13.00 -3.14
CA SER A 130 5.08 12.22 -1.92
C SER A 130 5.85 10.94 -2.18
N MET A 131 5.54 10.26 -3.28
CA MET A 131 6.25 9.04 -3.67
C MET A 131 7.69 9.33 -4.11
N LEU A 132 7.94 10.42 -4.83
CA LEU A 132 9.29 10.84 -5.19
C LEU A 132 10.14 11.14 -3.95
N MET A 133 9.61 11.85 -2.96
CA MET A 133 10.31 12.11 -1.69
C MET A 133 10.63 10.83 -0.93
N LEU A 134 9.78 9.80 -1.02
CA LEU A 134 10.02 8.50 -0.42
C LEU A 134 11.18 7.77 -1.11
N ILE A 135 11.11 7.60 -2.43
CA ILE A 135 12.09 6.79 -3.17
C ILE A 135 13.47 7.45 -3.28
N MET A 136 13.52 8.77 -3.23
CA MET A 136 14.76 9.56 -3.29
C MET A 136 15.42 9.79 -1.92
N SER A 137 14.83 9.31 -0.83
CA SER A 137 15.35 9.50 0.53
C SER A 137 16.73 8.84 0.71
N ASN A 138 17.62 9.50 1.47
CA ASN A 138 18.92 8.98 1.87
C ASN A 138 19.01 8.63 3.36
N ASN A 139 17.91 8.74 4.08
CA ASN A 139 17.83 8.47 5.51
C ASN A 139 16.45 7.95 5.92
N PHE A 140 16.38 7.27 7.06
CA PHE A 140 15.15 6.65 7.56
C PHE A 140 14.06 7.64 7.94
N ILE A 141 14.39 8.85 8.42
CA ILE A 141 13.40 9.86 8.79
C ILE A 141 12.69 10.41 7.56
N GLN A 142 13.43 10.76 6.50
CA GLN A 142 12.83 11.22 5.25
C GLN A 142 12.02 10.10 4.59
N LEU A 143 12.52 8.86 4.62
CA LEU A 143 11.78 7.70 4.15
C LEU A 143 10.44 7.61 4.88
N PHE A 144 10.43 7.75 6.22
CA PHE A 144 9.22 7.73 7.02
C PHE A 144 8.28 8.90 6.71
N PHE A 145 8.79 10.12 6.51
CA PHE A 145 7.95 11.24 6.12
C PHE A 145 7.29 11.05 4.75
N GLY A 146 8.03 10.55 3.76
CA GLY A 146 7.46 10.18 2.47
C GLY A 146 6.41 9.06 2.60
N TRP A 147 6.68 8.09 3.45
CA TRP A 147 5.78 6.98 3.79
C TRP A 147 4.45 7.44 4.38
N GLU A 148 4.52 8.40 5.30
CA GLU A 148 3.35 9.03 5.92
C GLU A 148 2.59 9.92 4.94
N ALA A 149 3.32 10.71 4.13
CA ALA A 149 2.73 11.58 3.12
C ALA A 149 1.93 10.78 2.08
N VAL A 150 2.51 9.67 1.57
CA VAL A 150 1.82 8.74 0.67
C VAL A 150 0.56 8.16 1.34
N GLY A 151 0.66 7.80 2.63
CA GLY A 151 -0.47 7.29 3.40
C GLY A 151 -1.59 8.33 3.56
N LEU A 152 -1.24 9.57 3.87
CA LEU A 152 -2.20 10.67 4.00
C LEU A 152 -2.91 10.98 2.67
N VAL A 153 -2.14 11.11 1.59
CA VAL A 153 -2.73 11.44 0.28
C VAL A 153 -3.59 10.29 -0.23
N SER A 154 -3.20 9.03 0.02
CA SER A 154 -4.06 7.88 -0.31
C SER A 154 -5.39 7.90 0.44
N TYR A 155 -5.39 8.28 1.73
CA TYR A 155 -6.60 8.48 2.51
C TYR A 155 -7.53 9.53 1.87
N LEU A 156 -6.98 10.67 1.44
CA LEU A 156 -7.75 11.73 0.76
C LEU A 156 -8.32 11.26 -0.59
N LEU A 157 -7.56 10.44 -1.30
CA LEU A 157 -7.92 9.92 -2.61
C LEU A 157 -8.97 8.80 -2.52
N ILE A 158 -8.83 7.83 -1.62
CA ILE A 158 -9.81 6.76 -1.41
C ILE A 158 -11.15 7.35 -0.95
N GLY A 159 -11.09 8.32 -0.04
CA GLY A 159 -12.25 9.06 0.46
C GLY A 159 -12.68 10.23 -0.43
N PHE A 160 -12.30 10.26 -1.72
CA PHE A 160 -12.64 11.38 -2.61
C PHE A 160 -14.15 11.66 -2.65
N TYR A 161 -14.96 10.61 -2.71
CA TYR A 161 -16.42 10.66 -2.61
C TYR A 161 -16.88 10.63 -1.14
N PHE A 162 -16.41 11.58 -0.34
CA PHE A 162 -16.62 11.61 1.13
C PHE A 162 -18.09 11.71 1.57
N LYS A 163 -19.03 11.97 0.65
CA LYS A 163 -20.47 11.90 0.92
C LYS A 163 -21.01 10.46 0.92
N ARG A 164 -20.27 9.50 0.34
CA ARG A 164 -20.65 8.08 0.33
C ARG A 164 -20.14 7.40 1.61
N PRO A 165 -21.03 6.81 2.44
CA PRO A 165 -20.60 6.11 3.66
C PRO A 165 -19.60 4.98 3.42
N SER A 166 -19.70 4.28 2.29
CA SER A 166 -18.75 3.24 1.88
C SER A 166 -17.35 3.79 1.67
N ALA A 167 -17.22 4.94 1.01
CA ALA A 167 -15.93 5.57 0.76
C ALA A 167 -15.29 6.12 2.04
N THR A 168 -16.07 6.69 2.96
CA THR A 168 -15.57 7.15 4.27
C THR A 168 -15.20 5.99 5.20
N PHE A 169 -15.87 4.87 5.11
CA PHE A 169 -15.46 3.66 5.81
C PHE A 169 -14.17 3.08 5.23
N ALA A 170 -14.08 3.02 3.90
CA ALA A 170 -12.91 2.45 3.19
C ALA A 170 -11.63 3.25 3.45
N ASN A 171 -11.69 4.59 3.39
CA ASN A 171 -10.52 5.42 3.63
C ASN A 171 -10.06 5.37 5.10
N LEU A 172 -10.99 5.37 6.05
CA LEU A 172 -10.68 5.21 7.47
C LEU A 172 -10.02 3.83 7.75
N LYS A 173 -10.59 2.76 7.18
CA LYS A 173 -10.03 1.41 7.28
C LYS A 173 -8.61 1.36 6.71
N ALA A 174 -8.40 1.90 5.50
CA ALA A 174 -7.09 1.96 4.87
C ALA A 174 -6.09 2.72 5.73
N PHE A 175 -6.47 3.88 6.25
CA PHE A 175 -5.61 4.68 7.11
C PHE A 175 -5.22 3.98 8.39
N LEU A 176 -6.18 3.41 9.13
CA LEU A 176 -5.92 2.77 10.42
C LEU A 176 -5.06 1.51 10.28
N ILE A 177 -5.32 0.67 9.26
CA ILE A 177 -4.53 -0.54 9.04
C ILE A 177 -3.09 -0.19 8.65
N ASN A 178 -2.92 0.82 7.78
CA ASN A 178 -1.59 1.31 7.45
C ASN A 178 -0.86 1.86 8.68
N ARG A 179 -1.57 2.54 9.61
CA ARG A 179 -0.98 3.03 10.87
C ARG A 179 -0.44 1.91 11.76
N VAL A 180 -1.09 0.76 11.79
CA VAL A 180 -0.55 -0.41 12.50
C VAL A 180 0.80 -0.82 11.89
N GLY A 181 0.91 -0.84 10.56
CA GLY A 181 2.18 -1.06 9.88
C GLY A 181 3.22 0.02 10.17
N ASP A 182 2.81 1.28 10.10
CA ASP A 182 3.68 2.45 10.32
C ASP A 182 4.23 2.48 11.74
N PHE A 183 3.46 2.01 12.73
CA PHE A 183 3.93 1.89 14.12
C PHE A 183 5.06 0.86 14.25
N GLY A 184 4.92 -0.33 13.63
CA GLY A 184 6.00 -1.31 13.57
C GLY A 184 7.24 -0.76 12.87
N PHE A 185 7.06 -0.04 11.76
CA PHE A 185 8.14 0.61 11.02
C PHE A 185 8.89 1.63 11.89
N LEU A 186 8.17 2.46 12.63
CA LEU A 186 8.75 3.45 13.54
C LEU A 186 9.53 2.79 14.67
N LEU A 187 9.05 1.69 15.24
CA LEU A 187 9.80 0.91 16.24
C LEU A 187 11.09 0.33 15.63
N GLY A 188 11.05 -0.16 14.40
CA GLY A 188 12.25 -0.61 13.68
C GLY A 188 13.26 0.51 13.48
N ILE A 189 12.82 1.71 13.08
CA ILE A 189 13.66 2.91 12.97
C ILE A 189 14.23 3.29 14.34
N GLY A 190 13.45 3.17 15.41
CA GLY A 190 13.90 3.40 16.77
C GLY A 190 15.04 2.47 17.20
N LEU A 191 14.97 1.18 16.82
CA LEU A 191 16.06 0.22 17.05
C LEU A 191 17.31 0.57 16.23
N VAL A 192 17.14 0.99 14.96
CA VAL A 192 18.25 1.46 14.14
C VAL A 192 18.92 2.64 14.82
N LEU A 193 18.17 3.63 15.27
CA LEU A 193 18.72 4.80 15.95
C LEU A 193 19.46 4.42 17.25
N ALA A 194 18.87 3.54 18.06
CA ALA A 194 19.41 3.20 19.38
C ALA A 194 20.67 2.32 19.33
N TYR A 195 20.79 1.45 18.32
CA TYR A 195 21.81 0.38 18.33
C TYR A 195 22.75 0.39 17.12
N PHE A 196 22.43 1.10 16.03
CA PHE A 196 23.25 1.10 14.79
C PHE A 196 24.09 2.37 14.66
N GLY A 197 24.79 2.74 15.70
CA GLY A 197 25.74 3.86 15.69
C GLY A 197 25.15 5.26 15.88
N GLY A 198 23.85 5.37 16.16
CA GLY A 198 23.20 6.66 16.45
C GLY A 198 22.96 7.55 15.23
N SER A 199 23.09 7.04 14.03
CA SER A 199 22.76 7.74 12.77
C SER A 199 21.52 7.13 12.11
N LEU A 200 20.82 7.93 11.30
CA LEU A 200 19.70 7.47 10.49
C LEU A 200 19.99 7.56 8.97
N ARG A 201 21.20 8.03 8.57
CA ARG A 201 21.64 7.96 7.18
C ARG A 201 21.94 6.51 6.80
N TYR A 202 21.47 6.10 5.62
CA TYR A 202 21.67 4.72 5.17
C TYR A 202 23.13 4.30 5.14
N GLN A 203 23.99 5.16 4.61
CA GLN A 203 25.43 4.89 4.51
C GLN A 203 26.06 4.60 5.87
N ASP A 204 25.76 5.40 6.90
CA ASP A 204 26.30 5.23 8.25
C ASP A 204 25.78 3.96 8.91
N VAL A 205 24.46 3.69 8.76
CA VAL A 205 23.80 2.49 9.29
C VAL A 205 24.43 1.24 8.68
N PHE A 206 24.61 1.22 7.36
CA PHE A 206 25.18 0.06 6.68
C PHE A 206 26.65 -0.16 7.03
N ALA A 207 27.42 0.92 7.20
CA ALA A 207 28.82 0.83 7.65
C ALA A 207 28.93 0.29 9.08
N TYR A 208 27.91 0.48 9.92
CA TYR A 208 27.90 0.02 11.32
C TYR A 208 27.49 -1.44 11.51
N LEU A 209 26.89 -2.09 10.49
CA LEU A 209 26.35 -3.46 10.57
C LEU A 209 27.30 -4.50 11.16
N PRO A 210 28.60 -4.52 10.85
CA PRO A 210 29.52 -5.51 11.45
C PRO A 210 29.55 -5.46 12.99
N ASN A 211 29.30 -4.29 13.59
CA ASN A 211 29.33 -4.12 15.04
C ASN A 211 28.09 -4.70 15.77
N VAL A 212 27.00 -4.92 15.04
CA VAL A 212 25.74 -5.43 15.62
C VAL A 212 25.39 -6.84 15.16
N GLN A 213 26.24 -7.50 14.39
CA GLN A 213 25.99 -8.80 13.81
C GLN A 213 25.59 -9.87 14.85
N THR A 214 26.21 -9.85 16.02
CA THR A 214 25.96 -10.79 17.13
C THR A 214 25.17 -10.19 18.27
N ALA A 215 24.69 -8.95 18.12
CA ALA A 215 23.96 -8.24 19.17
C ALA A 215 22.59 -8.90 19.41
N THR A 216 22.22 -8.98 20.69
CA THR A 216 20.92 -9.51 21.13
C THR A 216 20.12 -8.46 21.87
N ILE A 217 18.81 -8.61 21.92
CA ILE A 217 17.88 -7.79 22.65
C ILE A 217 16.91 -8.68 23.44
N GLN A 218 16.61 -8.32 24.67
CA GLN A 218 15.60 -9.00 25.48
C GLN A 218 14.26 -8.27 25.36
N LEU A 219 13.32 -8.83 24.61
CA LEU A 219 11.93 -8.33 24.56
C LEU A 219 11.12 -8.83 25.75
N PHE A 220 11.45 -10.01 26.26
CA PHE A 220 10.85 -10.61 27.45
C PHE A 220 11.95 -11.08 28.37
N PRO A 221 11.76 -11.02 29.70
CA PRO A 221 12.76 -11.48 30.66
C PRO A 221 13.22 -12.93 30.37
N GLY A 222 14.52 -13.12 30.22
CA GLY A 222 15.12 -14.46 30.04
C GLY A 222 15.12 -15.00 28.61
N VAL A 223 14.64 -14.25 27.61
CA VAL A 223 14.67 -14.66 26.20
C VAL A 223 15.45 -13.64 25.38
N GLU A 224 16.57 -14.07 24.81
CA GLU A 224 17.41 -13.26 23.93
C GLU A 224 17.02 -13.47 22.48
N TRP A 225 16.81 -12.36 21.77
CA TRP A 225 16.49 -12.32 20.34
C TRP A 225 17.63 -11.65 19.58
N SER A 226 17.92 -12.11 18.37
CA SER A 226 18.82 -11.37 17.48
C SER A 226 18.29 -9.97 17.22
N LEU A 227 19.08 -8.95 17.55
CA LEU A 227 18.72 -7.53 17.34
C LEU A 227 18.39 -7.25 15.87
N ILE A 228 19.19 -7.77 14.95
CA ILE A 228 18.99 -7.61 13.50
C ILE A 228 17.67 -8.24 13.06
N THR A 229 17.37 -9.46 13.54
CA THR A 229 16.11 -10.13 13.19
C THR A 229 14.90 -9.34 13.67
N VAL A 230 14.92 -8.83 14.90
CA VAL A 230 13.83 -8.00 15.43
C VAL A 230 13.69 -6.71 14.63
N THR A 231 14.80 -6.05 14.31
CA THR A 231 14.81 -4.83 13.49
C THR A 231 14.23 -5.10 12.11
N CYS A 232 14.66 -6.16 11.42
CA CYS A 232 14.15 -6.55 10.10
C CYS A 232 12.64 -6.80 10.13
N LEU A 233 12.15 -7.56 11.13
CA LEU A 233 10.73 -7.89 11.24
C LEU A 233 9.89 -6.64 11.53
N LEU A 234 10.35 -5.73 12.38
CA LEU A 234 9.65 -4.47 12.67
C LEU A 234 9.59 -3.55 11.44
N LEU A 235 10.69 -3.41 10.70
CA LEU A 235 10.69 -2.68 9.42
C LEU A 235 9.73 -3.35 8.42
N PHE A 236 9.70 -4.68 8.38
CA PHE A 236 8.82 -5.42 7.48
C PHE A 236 7.34 -5.29 7.87
N VAL A 237 6.99 -5.10 9.13
CA VAL A 237 5.61 -4.77 9.54
C VAL A 237 5.14 -3.49 8.83
N GLY A 238 6.00 -2.49 8.69
CA GLY A 238 5.72 -1.32 7.87
C GLY A 238 5.47 -1.67 6.40
N ALA A 239 6.31 -2.52 5.82
CA ALA A 239 6.12 -3.01 4.46
C ALA A 239 4.82 -3.81 4.30
N MET A 240 4.44 -4.62 5.29
CA MET A 240 3.16 -5.34 5.29
C MET A 240 1.95 -4.40 5.20
N GLY A 241 2.00 -3.25 5.87
CA GLY A 241 0.96 -2.23 5.79
C GLY A 241 0.83 -1.65 4.39
N LYS A 242 1.88 -1.00 3.88
CA LYS A 242 1.85 -0.31 2.58
C LYS A 242 1.74 -1.28 1.40
N SER A 243 2.48 -2.39 1.41
CA SER A 243 2.45 -3.40 0.35
C SER A 243 1.38 -4.46 0.58
N ALA A 244 0.44 -4.21 1.47
CA ALA A 244 -0.76 -5.01 1.71
C ALA A 244 -0.48 -6.51 1.80
N GLN A 245 0.49 -6.91 2.62
CA GLN A 245 0.79 -8.31 2.88
C GLN A 245 -0.09 -8.85 4.02
N PHE A 246 -0.39 -10.14 3.98
CA PHE A 246 -1.10 -10.82 5.07
C PHE A 246 -0.38 -10.56 6.42
N PRO A 247 -1.10 -10.22 7.51
CA PRO A 247 -2.54 -10.02 7.63
C PRO A 247 -3.04 -8.57 7.40
N LEU A 248 -2.17 -7.61 7.06
CA LEU A 248 -2.51 -6.18 6.90
C LEU A 248 -3.05 -5.81 5.50
N HIS A 249 -3.48 -6.78 4.70
CA HIS A 249 -3.92 -6.59 3.31
C HIS A 249 -5.38 -6.11 3.14
N VAL A 250 -6.21 -6.21 4.18
CA VAL A 250 -7.68 -6.09 4.09
C VAL A 250 -8.19 -4.71 3.65
N TRP A 251 -7.34 -3.68 3.67
CA TRP A 251 -7.70 -2.34 3.24
C TRP A 251 -7.72 -2.16 1.72
N LEU A 252 -6.89 -2.94 0.99
CA LEU A 252 -6.62 -2.69 -0.43
C LEU A 252 -7.87 -2.94 -1.33
N PRO A 253 -8.65 -4.02 -1.17
CA PRO A 253 -9.85 -4.22 -1.98
C PRO A 253 -10.93 -3.14 -1.75
N ASP A 254 -11.03 -2.60 -0.56
CA ASP A 254 -12.00 -1.55 -0.24
C ASP A 254 -11.55 -0.17 -0.73
N SER A 255 -10.26 0.03 -1.02
CA SER A 255 -9.76 1.24 -1.67
C SER A 255 -10.32 1.48 -3.08
N MET A 256 -10.99 0.48 -3.66
CA MET A 256 -11.71 0.59 -4.94
C MET A 256 -12.93 1.52 -4.90
N GLU A 257 -13.34 2.01 -3.74
CA GLU A 257 -14.37 3.05 -3.58
C GLU A 257 -13.95 4.41 -4.18
N GLY A 258 -12.65 4.64 -4.33
CA GLY A 258 -12.11 5.82 -5.03
C GLY A 258 -12.27 5.72 -6.56
N PRO A 259 -12.17 6.86 -7.29
CA PRO A 259 -12.16 6.88 -8.74
C PRO A 259 -11.07 5.98 -9.35
N THR A 260 -11.34 5.37 -10.51
CA THR A 260 -10.43 4.38 -11.12
C THR A 260 -9.00 4.88 -11.41
N PRO A 261 -8.76 6.15 -11.81
CA PRO A 261 -7.39 6.66 -11.97
C PRO A 261 -6.54 6.54 -10.69
N ILE A 262 -7.17 6.68 -9.51
CA ILE A 262 -6.49 6.46 -8.23
C ILE A 262 -6.08 5.01 -8.06
N SER A 263 -6.98 4.09 -8.41
CA SER A 263 -6.69 2.66 -8.32
C SER A 263 -5.47 2.30 -9.17
N ALA A 264 -5.36 2.85 -10.38
CA ALA A 264 -4.18 2.68 -11.21
C ALA A 264 -2.92 3.26 -10.55
N LEU A 265 -2.99 4.48 -10.00
CA LEU A 265 -1.83 5.15 -9.42
C LEU A 265 -1.34 4.46 -8.14
N ILE A 266 -2.26 4.18 -7.19
CA ILE A 266 -1.91 3.57 -5.89
C ILE A 266 -1.38 2.15 -6.05
N HIS A 267 -2.02 1.35 -6.93
CA HIS A 267 -1.81 -0.10 -6.97
C HIS A 267 -0.83 -0.58 -8.04
N ALA A 268 -0.44 0.27 -9.00
CA ALA A 268 0.52 -0.15 -10.02
C ALA A 268 1.97 0.20 -9.65
N ALA A 269 2.26 1.47 -9.34
CA ALA A 269 3.63 1.98 -9.35
C ALA A 269 4.06 2.71 -8.05
N THR A 270 3.15 2.90 -7.09
CA THR A 270 3.43 3.85 -6.00
C THR A 270 3.27 3.24 -4.61
N MET A 271 2.19 3.54 -3.88
CA MET A 271 2.05 3.20 -2.46
C MET A 271 2.33 1.73 -2.15
N VAL A 272 1.76 0.82 -2.93
CA VAL A 272 1.90 -0.62 -2.67
C VAL A 272 3.29 -1.16 -3.00
N THR A 273 4.09 -0.44 -3.76
CA THR A 273 5.49 -0.80 -4.06
C THR A 273 6.48 -0.22 -3.04
N ALA A 274 6.04 0.70 -2.18
CA ALA A 274 6.90 1.36 -1.20
C ALA A 274 7.54 0.38 -0.21
N GLY A 275 6.79 -0.61 0.27
CA GLY A 275 7.33 -1.64 1.16
C GLY A 275 8.37 -2.53 0.48
N LEU A 276 8.13 -2.90 -0.77
CA LEU A 276 9.07 -3.70 -1.56
C LEU A 276 10.37 -2.93 -1.85
N PHE A 277 10.23 -1.66 -2.22
CA PHE A 277 11.36 -0.75 -2.40
C PHE A 277 12.17 -0.61 -1.11
N MET A 278 11.52 -0.39 0.03
CA MET A 278 12.19 -0.25 1.33
C MET A 278 12.98 -1.50 1.69
N VAL A 279 12.40 -2.69 1.56
CA VAL A 279 13.10 -3.95 1.86
C VAL A 279 14.30 -4.14 0.91
N SER A 280 14.15 -3.83 -0.37
CA SER A 280 15.25 -3.91 -1.34
C SER A 280 16.36 -2.89 -1.03
N ARG A 281 16.00 -1.67 -0.64
CA ARG A 281 16.95 -0.62 -0.21
C ARG A 281 17.71 -1.04 1.04
N MET A 282 17.05 -1.75 1.96
CA MET A 282 17.62 -2.24 3.21
C MET A 282 18.19 -3.66 3.09
N SER A 283 18.44 -4.14 1.87
CA SER A 283 19.05 -5.46 1.64
C SER A 283 20.30 -5.73 2.50
N PRO A 284 21.22 -4.77 2.77
CA PRO A 284 22.35 -5.04 3.65
C PRO A 284 21.94 -5.49 5.07
N ILE A 285 20.81 -4.97 5.59
CA ILE A 285 20.30 -5.35 6.91
C ILE A 285 19.60 -6.71 6.84
N TYR A 286 18.72 -6.91 5.84
CA TYR A 286 17.94 -8.14 5.68
C TYR A 286 18.80 -9.38 5.40
N GLU A 287 19.88 -9.23 4.64
CA GLU A 287 20.82 -10.32 4.34
C GLU A 287 21.50 -10.89 5.58
N MET A 288 21.52 -10.16 6.69
CA MET A 288 22.07 -10.64 7.95
C MET A 288 21.10 -11.50 8.77
N SER A 289 19.85 -11.67 8.35
CA SER A 289 18.84 -12.45 9.06
C SER A 289 18.07 -13.41 8.16
N SER A 290 18.55 -14.63 8.04
CA SER A 290 17.85 -15.71 7.32
C SER A 290 16.46 -16.00 7.91
N THR A 291 16.28 -15.81 9.22
CA THR A 291 14.97 -15.94 9.89
C THR A 291 13.98 -14.91 9.39
N ALA A 292 14.39 -13.64 9.29
CA ALA A 292 13.53 -12.57 8.78
C ALA A 292 13.16 -12.83 7.31
N LEU A 293 14.14 -13.22 6.48
CA LEU A 293 13.89 -13.57 5.07
C LEU A 293 12.90 -14.72 4.92
N SER A 294 13.02 -15.77 5.76
CA SER A 294 12.08 -16.90 5.76
C SER A 294 10.67 -16.48 6.11
N VAL A 295 10.51 -15.61 7.12
CA VAL A 295 9.19 -15.05 7.50
C VAL A 295 8.60 -14.22 6.35
N ILE A 296 9.39 -13.36 5.73
CA ILE A 296 8.99 -12.54 4.58
C ILE A 296 8.51 -13.43 3.43
N MET A 297 9.27 -14.48 3.11
CA MET A 297 8.94 -15.42 2.03
C MET A 297 7.62 -16.14 2.29
N VAL A 298 7.39 -16.65 3.51
CA VAL A 298 6.16 -17.35 3.87
C VAL A 298 4.94 -16.40 3.84
N ILE A 299 5.08 -15.19 4.37
CA ILE A 299 4.00 -14.17 4.31
C ILE A 299 3.67 -13.81 2.86
N GLY A 300 4.69 -13.64 2.01
CA GLY A 300 4.50 -13.41 0.59
C GLY A 300 3.77 -14.56 -0.10
N ALA A 301 4.13 -15.81 0.21
CA ALA A 301 3.50 -17.01 -0.33
C ALA A 301 2.02 -17.11 0.06
N ILE A 302 1.70 -16.86 1.34
CA ILE A 302 0.31 -16.81 1.82
C ILE A 302 -0.46 -15.73 1.06
N THR A 303 0.09 -14.53 0.94
CA THR A 303 -0.56 -13.42 0.23
C THR A 303 -0.79 -13.75 -1.24
N ALA A 304 0.21 -14.32 -1.94
CA ALA A 304 0.12 -14.66 -3.35
C ALA A 304 -1.04 -15.62 -3.64
N LEU A 305 -1.10 -16.73 -2.90
CA LEU A 305 -2.06 -17.80 -3.16
C LEU A 305 -3.46 -17.46 -2.63
N PHE A 306 -3.58 -17.08 -1.36
CA PHE A 306 -4.90 -16.91 -0.72
C PHE A 306 -5.65 -15.68 -1.23
N MET A 307 -4.94 -14.60 -1.56
CA MET A 307 -5.60 -13.44 -2.16
C MET A 307 -6.00 -13.70 -3.61
N GLY A 308 -5.24 -14.54 -4.33
CA GLY A 308 -5.62 -15.02 -5.66
C GLY A 308 -6.98 -15.72 -5.66
N PHE A 309 -7.24 -16.60 -4.68
CA PHE A 309 -8.53 -17.28 -4.55
C PHE A 309 -9.71 -16.31 -4.37
N LEU A 310 -9.52 -15.21 -3.64
CA LEU A 310 -10.56 -14.20 -3.48
C LEU A 310 -10.88 -13.48 -4.81
N GLY A 311 -9.88 -13.33 -5.68
CA GLY A 311 -10.08 -12.78 -7.03
C GLY A 311 -11.02 -13.62 -7.91
N VAL A 312 -11.04 -14.93 -7.70
CA VAL A 312 -11.87 -15.87 -8.47
C VAL A 312 -13.37 -15.58 -8.33
N ILE A 313 -13.83 -15.15 -7.17
CA ILE A 313 -15.25 -14.98 -6.87
C ILE A 313 -15.74 -13.52 -7.03
N GLN A 314 -14.84 -12.56 -7.26
CA GLN A 314 -15.23 -11.14 -7.38
C GLN A 314 -16.05 -10.90 -8.64
N ASN A 315 -17.09 -10.05 -8.52
CA ASN A 315 -17.93 -9.63 -9.63
C ASN A 315 -17.71 -8.17 -10.04
N ASP A 316 -17.10 -7.35 -9.18
CA ASP A 316 -16.68 -5.99 -9.49
C ASP A 316 -15.38 -6.01 -10.30
N ILE A 317 -15.38 -5.35 -11.47
CA ILE A 317 -14.26 -5.35 -12.42
C ILE A 317 -12.98 -4.75 -11.79
N LYS A 318 -13.07 -3.73 -10.92
CA LYS A 318 -11.93 -3.15 -10.22
C LYS A 318 -11.41 -4.07 -9.11
N ARG A 319 -12.32 -4.71 -8.36
CA ARG A 319 -11.92 -5.61 -7.26
C ARG A 319 -11.18 -6.84 -7.75
N VAL A 320 -11.50 -7.38 -8.93
CA VAL A 320 -10.71 -8.47 -9.54
C VAL A 320 -9.27 -8.03 -9.75
N VAL A 321 -9.05 -6.84 -10.33
CA VAL A 321 -7.70 -6.31 -10.55
C VAL A 321 -7.01 -5.99 -9.22
N ALA A 322 -7.75 -5.57 -8.20
CA ALA A 322 -7.23 -5.32 -6.85
C ALA A 322 -6.70 -6.59 -6.17
N TYR A 323 -7.48 -7.68 -6.17
CA TYR A 323 -7.02 -8.98 -5.65
C TYR A 323 -5.86 -9.56 -6.47
N SER A 324 -5.87 -9.31 -7.77
CA SER A 324 -4.73 -9.61 -8.63
C SER A 324 -3.48 -8.83 -8.23
N THR A 325 -3.62 -7.56 -7.83
CA THR A 325 -2.49 -6.78 -7.30
C THR A 325 -1.96 -7.38 -6.01
N LEU A 326 -2.85 -7.73 -5.05
CA LEU A 326 -2.45 -8.41 -3.82
C LEU A 326 -1.66 -9.69 -4.08
N SER A 327 -2.12 -10.51 -5.00
CA SER A 327 -1.43 -11.74 -5.38
C SER A 327 -0.04 -11.45 -5.96
N GLN A 328 0.09 -10.46 -6.85
CA GLN A 328 1.39 -10.09 -7.44
C GLN A 328 2.35 -9.46 -6.41
N LEU A 329 1.87 -8.66 -5.49
CA LEU A 329 2.65 -8.16 -4.36
C LEU A 329 3.17 -9.31 -3.48
N GLY A 330 2.36 -10.35 -3.29
CA GLY A 330 2.80 -11.59 -2.64
C GLY A 330 3.94 -12.27 -3.40
N TYR A 331 3.88 -12.38 -4.73
CA TYR A 331 4.98 -12.88 -5.56
C TYR A 331 6.28 -12.08 -5.35
N MET A 332 6.19 -10.74 -5.37
CA MET A 332 7.36 -9.88 -5.14
C MET A 332 7.95 -10.08 -3.74
N THR A 333 7.08 -10.23 -2.74
CA THR A 333 7.49 -10.50 -1.36
C THR A 333 8.17 -11.87 -1.21
N VAL A 334 7.72 -12.88 -1.94
CA VAL A 334 8.42 -14.18 -2.03
C VAL A 334 9.82 -13.99 -2.58
N ALA A 335 9.99 -13.21 -3.65
CA ALA A 335 11.31 -12.93 -4.22
C ALA A 335 12.24 -12.22 -3.22
N LEU A 336 11.71 -11.23 -2.47
CA LEU A 336 12.48 -10.57 -1.39
C LEU A 336 12.93 -11.58 -0.34
N GLY A 337 12.02 -12.43 0.13
CA GLY A 337 12.32 -13.46 1.13
C GLY A 337 13.28 -14.53 0.62
N ALA A 338 13.33 -14.78 -0.69
CA ALA A 338 14.30 -15.66 -1.33
C ALA A 338 15.68 -15.00 -1.56
N SER A 339 15.92 -13.80 -1.02
CA SER A 339 17.13 -13.00 -1.27
C SER A 339 17.34 -12.60 -2.74
N ALA A 340 16.24 -12.58 -3.52
CA ALA A 340 16.23 -12.18 -4.92
C ALA A 340 15.62 -10.78 -5.10
N TYR A 341 16.20 -9.78 -4.44
CA TYR A 341 15.70 -8.40 -4.43
C TYR A 341 15.65 -7.78 -5.83
N SER A 342 16.65 -8.07 -6.66
CA SER A 342 16.68 -7.59 -8.05
C SER A 342 15.50 -8.15 -8.85
N VAL A 343 15.12 -9.40 -8.64
CA VAL A 343 13.93 -10.03 -9.25
C VAL A 343 12.65 -9.35 -8.77
N ALA A 344 12.55 -9.04 -7.48
CA ALA A 344 11.41 -8.31 -6.93
C ALA A 344 11.28 -6.93 -7.57
N MET A 345 12.37 -6.15 -7.65
CA MET A 345 12.37 -4.81 -8.25
C MET A 345 12.14 -4.84 -9.76
N PHE A 346 12.61 -5.85 -10.45
CA PHE A 346 12.31 -6.09 -11.86
C PHE A 346 10.81 -6.34 -12.07
N HIS A 347 10.19 -7.16 -11.22
CA HIS A 347 8.75 -7.39 -11.30
C HIS A 347 7.94 -6.15 -10.88
N VAL A 348 8.41 -5.33 -9.94
CA VAL A 348 7.81 -4.01 -9.64
C VAL A 348 7.71 -3.16 -10.90
N MET A 349 8.78 -3.08 -11.69
CA MET A 349 8.82 -2.30 -12.93
C MET A 349 7.82 -2.84 -13.96
N THR A 350 7.85 -4.13 -14.27
CA THR A 350 6.93 -4.72 -15.27
C THR A 350 5.48 -4.64 -14.81
N HIS A 351 5.23 -4.92 -13.52
CA HIS A 351 3.93 -4.84 -12.88
C HIS A 351 3.33 -3.44 -12.97
N ALA A 352 4.13 -2.40 -12.76
CA ALA A 352 3.66 -1.02 -12.83
C ALA A 352 2.98 -0.72 -14.17
N PHE A 353 3.55 -1.18 -15.28
CA PHE A 353 3.00 -0.94 -16.61
C PHE A 353 1.73 -1.75 -16.89
N PHE A 354 1.77 -3.06 -16.71
CA PHE A 354 0.59 -3.88 -17.04
C PHE A 354 -0.56 -3.70 -16.04
N LYS A 355 -0.27 -3.35 -14.77
CA LYS A 355 -1.32 -3.07 -13.79
C LYS A 355 -1.99 -1.71 -14.02
N ALA A 356 -1.22 -0.68 -14.29
CA ALA A 356 -1.80 0.60 -14.69
C ALA A 356 -2.69 0.40 -15.92
N LEU A 357 -2.21 -0.34 -16.92
CA LEU A 357 -2.99 -0.68 -18.11
C LEU A 357 -4.30 -1.39 -17.76
N LEU A 358 -4.27 -2.42 -16.92
CA LEU A 358 -5.46 -3.19 -16.52
C LEU A 358 -6.48 -2.34 -15.76
N PHE A 359 -6.04 -1.51 -14.82
CA PHE A 359 -6.95 -0.62 -14.10
C PHE A 359 -7.56 0.45 -15.01
N LEU A 360 -6.76 1.07 -15.87
CA LEU A 360 -7.25 2.09 -16.79
C LEU A 360 -8.16 1.49 -17.86
N ALA A 361 -7.88 0.28 -18.35
CA ALA A 361 -8.76 -0.44 -19.27
C ALA A 361 -10.09 -0.83 -18.59
N ALA A 362 -10.05 -1.28 -17.32
CA ALA A 362 -11.26 -1.50 -16.54
C ALA A 362 -12.08 -0.21 -16.39
N GLY A 363 -11.41 0.92 -16.10
CA GLY A 363 -12.06 2.23 -16.04
C GLY A 363 -12.65 2.69 -17.37
N SER A 364 -12.00 2.38 -18.50
CA SER A 364 -12.56 2.63 -19.84
C SER A 364 -13.83 1.80 -20.07
N ALA A 365 -13.83 0.52 -19.68
CA ALA A 365 -15.04 -0.30 -19.75
C ALA A 365 -16.17 0.24 -18.87
N ILE A 366 -15.86 0.76 -17.67
CA ILE A 366 -16.82 1.40 -16.77
C ILE A 366 -17.41 2.66 -17.40
N ILE A 367 -16.61 3.50 -18.05
CA ILE A 367 -17.11 4.68 -18.81
C ILE A 367 -18.09 4.21 -19.90
N GLY A 368 -17.71 3.21 -20.70
CA GLY A 368 -18.56 2.68 -21.75
C GLY A 368 -19.86 2.04 -21.25
N MET A 369 -19.89 1.59 -20.01
CA MET A 369 -21.05 1.00 -19.32
C MET A 369 -21.79 2.01 -18.43
N HIS A 370 -21.61 3.31 -18.62
CA HIS A 370 -22.25 4.38 -17.82
C HIS A 370 -22.09 4.17 -16.32
N HIS A 371 -20.83 3.97 -15.88
CA HIS A 371 -20.40 3.79 -14.49
C HIS A 371 -20.86 2.49 -13.79
N ASP A 372 -21.44 1.52 -14.49
CA ASP A 372 -21.65 0.18 -13.93
C ASP A 372 -20.32 -0.59 -13.83
N GLN A 373 -20.05 -1.17 -12.66
CA GLN A 373 -18.83 -1.89 -12.35
C GLN A 373 -19.04 -3.42 -12.24
N ASP A 374 -20.30 -3.87 -12.28
CA ASP A 374 -20.61 -5.29 -12.13
C ASP A 374 -20.44 -6.03 -13.47
N MET A 375 -19.47 -6.94 -13.52
CA MET A 375 -19.18 -7.74 -14.72
C MET A 375 -20.35 -8.65 -15.13
N ARG A 376 -21.29 -8.94 -14.22
CA ARG A 376 -22.48 -9.75 -14.53
C ARG A 376 -23.47 -9.01 -15.40
N HIS A 377 -23.36 -7.69 -15.48
CA HIS A 377 -24.18 -6.84 -16.34
C HIS A 377 -23.52 -6.58 -17.70
N MET A 378 -22.23 -6.92 -17.84
CA MET A 378 -21.45 -6.71 -19.08
C MET A 378 -21.55 -7.90 -20.02
N GLY A 379 -20.91 -7.81 -21.16
CA GLY A 379 -20.75 -8.86 -22.18
C GLY A 379 -20.59 -8.27 -23.58
N ASN A 380 -19.88 -8.96 -24.48
CA ASN A 380 -19.67 -8.58 -25.87
C ASN A 380 -19.15 -7.15 -26.12
N LEU A 381 -18.47 -6.55 -25.11
CA LEU A 381 -17.95 -5.17 -25.26
C LEU A 381 -16.88 -5.04 -26.34
N LYS A 382 -16.23 -6.13 -26.77
CA LYS A 382 -15.25 -6.11 -27.88
C LYS A 382 -15.79 -5.50 -29.16
N LYS A 383 -17.10 -5.64 -29.42
CA LYS A 383 -17.77 -5.11 -30.60
C LYS A 383 -17.81 -3.59 -30.61
N TYR A 384 -17.94 -3.00 -29.43
CA TYR A 384 -18.14 -1.56 -29.23
C TYR A 384 -16.86 -0.85 -28.80
N MET A 385 -15.94 -1.55 -28.11
CA MET A 385 -14.74 -1.01 -27.49
C MET A 385 -13.48 -1.78 -27.88
N PRO A 386 -13.09 -1.77 -29.18
CA PRO A 386 -11.98 -2.60 -29.67
C PRO A 386 -10.61 -2.22 -29.10
N ILE A 387 -10.35 -0.93 -28.84
CA ILE A 387 -9.07 -0.48 -28.26
C ILE A 387 -8.99 -0.92 -26.81
N THR A 388 -10.04 -0.70 -26.03
CA THR A 388 -10.13 -1.14 -24.63
C THR A 388 -10.02 -2.67 -24.52
N TRP A 389 -10.68 -3.42 -25.41
CA TRP A 389 -10.59 -4.88 -25.50
C TRP A 389 -9.16 -5.37 -25.74
N LEU A 390 -8.47 -4.78 -26.74
CA LEU A 390 -7.11 -5.20 -27.10
C LEU A 390 -6.11 -4.85 -26.00
N THR A 391 -6.20 -3.67 -25.41
CA THR A 391 -5.31 -3.24 -24.34
C THR A 391 -5.51 -4.03 -23.06
N MET A 392 -6.76 -4.40 -22.71
CA MET A 392 -7.07 -5.30 -21.62
C MET A 392 -6.50 -6.72 -21.87
N LEU A 393 -6.55 -7.21 -23.10
CA LEU A 393 -5.93 -8.48 -23.48
C LEU A 393 -4.42 -8.45 -23.27
N ILE A 394 -3.73 -7.40 -23.74
CA ILE A 394 -2.28 -7.23 -23.58
C ILE A 394 -1.91 -7.22 -22.09
N GLY A 395 -2.64 -6.47 -21.28
CA GLY A 395 -2.42 -6.43 -19.83
C GLY A 395 -2.60 -7.78 -19.17
N ASN A 396 -3.65 -8.53 -19.53
CA ASN A 396 -3.90 -9.87 -19.00
C ASN A 396 -2.86 -10.90 -19.46
N LEU A 397 -2.42 -10.85 -20.73
CA LEU A 397 -1.36 -11.73 -21.23
C LEU A 397 -0.03 -11.48 -20.50
N SER A 398 0.29 -10.22 -20.24
CA SER A 398 1.46 -9.88 -19.41
C SER A 398 1.30 -10.38 -17.96
N LEU A 399 0.15 -10.15 -17.35
CA LEU A 399 -0.15 -10.57 -15.96
C LEU A 399 0.00 -12.09 -15.75
N ILE A 400 -0.52 -12.91 -16.66
CA ILE A 400 -0.46 -14.37 -16.52
C ILE A 400 0.91 -14.96 -16.81
N GLY A 401 1.83 -14.17 -17.37
CA GLY A 401 3.16 -14.63 -17.75
C GLY A 401 3.18 -15.37 -19.09
N THR A 402 2.49 -14.83 -20.10
CA THR A 402 2.55 -15.36 -21.45
C THR A 402 3.94 -15.09 -22.06
N PRO A 403 4.61 -16.07 -22.67
CA PRO A 403 5.90 -15.87 -23.34
C PRO A 403 5.90 -14.65 -24.25
N PHE A 404 7.01 -13.93 -24.33
CA PHE A 404 7.23 -12.67 -25.03
C PHE A 404 6.59 -11.41 -24.41
N PHE A 405 5.74 -11.54 -23.41
CA PHE A 405 5.22 -10.40 -22.66
C PHE A 405 6.08 -10.10 -21.43
N SER A 406 6.09 -8.84 -20.99
CA SER A 406 6.98 -8.38 -19.90
C SER A 406 6.81 -9.17 -18.61
N GLY A 407 5.57 -9.49 -18.25
CA GLY A 407 5.27 -10.25 -17.02
C GLY A 407 5.78 -11.69 -17.03
N PHE A 408 5.98 -12.29 -18.21
CA PHE A 408 6.61 -13.61 -18.32
C PHE A 408 8.01 -13.61 -17.71
N TYR A 409 8.87 -12.72 -18.17
CA TYR A 409 10.27 -12.67 -17.75
C TYR A 409 10.43 -12.42 -16.25
N SER A 410 9.62 -11.53 -15.71
CA SER A 410 9.73 -11.18 -14.29
C SER A 410 9.04 -12.20 -13.37
N LYS A 411 7.87 -12.71 -13.73
CA LYS A 411 7.12 -13.67 -12.91
C LYS A 411 7.79 -15.05 -12.86
N ASP A 412 8.27 -15.53 -14.00
CA ASP A 412 8.99 -16.79 -14.07
C ASP A 412 10.28 -16.76 -13.24
N SER A 413 10.99 -15.62 -13.28
CA SER A 413 12.17 -15.41 -12.43
C SER A 413 11.83 -15.46 -10.93
N ILE A 414 10.65 -15.00 -10.50
CA ILE A 414 10.21 -15.13 -9.10
C ILE A 414 9.97 -16.60 -8.74
N ILE A 415 9.33 -17.37 -9.62
CA ILE A 415 9.07 -18.78 -9.39
C ILE A 415 10.37 -19.57 -9.31
N GLU A 416 11.33 -19.26 -10.17
CA GLU A 416 12.69 -19.83 -10.12
C GLU A 416 13.44 -19.44 -8.85
N ALA A 417 13.36 -18.18 -8.41
CA ALA A 417 13.96 -17.73 -7.16
C ALA A 417 13.40 -18.51 -5.96
N ALA A 418 12.09 -18.75 -5.91
CA ALA A 418 11.48 -19.58 -4.86
C ALA A 418 11.94 -21.05 -4.92
N LYS A 419 12.14 -21.58 -6.13
CA LYS A 419 12.61 -22.94 -6.37
C LYS A 419 14.05 -23.16 -5.90
N TYR A 420 14.94 -22.20 -6.18
CA TYR A 420 16.37 -22.30 -5.87
C TYR A 420 16.72 -21.77 -4.47
N SER A 421 15.79 -21.15 -3.76
CA SER A 421 16.04 -20.71 -2.39
C SER A 421 16.24 -21.89 -1.44
N THR A 422 17.28 -21.77 -0.62
CA THR A 422 17.64 -22.76 0.41
C THR A 422 17.05 -22.45 1.78
N LEU A 423 16.35 -21.31 1.90
CA LEU A 423 15.77 -20.84 3.16
C LEU A 423 14.58 -21.67 3.62
N PRO A 424 14.36 -21.82 4.93
CA PRO A 424 13.16 -22.47 5.47
C PRO A 424 11.88 -21.85 4.92
N GLY A 425 10.95 -22.68 4.47
CA GLY A 425 9.68 -22.23 3.87
C GLY A 425 9.71 -22.11 2.35
N SER A 426 10.87 -22.25 1.69
CA SER A 426 10.99 -22.15 0.22
C SER A 426 10.12 -23.17 -0.53
N GLY A 427 9.98 -24.40 -0.01
CA GLY A 427 9.13 -25.42 -0.60
C GLY A 427 7.64 -25.01 -0.61
N PHE A 428 7.14 -24.44 0.49
CA PHE A 428 5.80 -23.87 0.55
C PHE A 428 5.65 -22.66 -0.38
N ALA A 429 6.64 -21.77 -0.39
CA ALA A 429 6.63 -20.60 -1.26
C ALA A 429 6.61 -20.99 -2.74
N TYR A 430 7.44 -21.94 -3.15
CA TYR A 430 7.43 -22.46 -4.52
C TYR A 430 6.08 -23.08 -4.90
N PHE A 431 5.50 -23.91 -4.03
CA PHE A 431 4.16 -24.45 -4.25
C PHE A 431 3.12 -23.35 -4.40
N ALA A 432 3.13 -22.37 -3.51
CA ALA A 432 2.14 -21.28 -3.50
C ALA A 432 2.22 -20.43 -4.77
N VAL A 433 3.42 -19.99 -5.17
CA VAL A 433 3.59 -19.19 -6.39
C VAL A 433 3.28 -20.00 -7.66
N LEU A 434 3.62 -21.28 -7.70
CA LEU A 434 3.31 -22.16 -8.82
C LEU A 434 1.79 -22.39 -8.96
N ALA A 435 1.10 -22.72 -7.86
CA ALA A 435 -0.35 -22.89 -7.85
C ALA A 435 -1.07 -21.58 -8.22
N SER A 436 -0.55 -20.45 -7.77
CA SER A 436 -1.10 -19.12 -8.09
C SER A 436 -1.02 -18.79 -9.58
N VAL A 437 -0.20 -19.45 -10.38
CA VAL A 437 -0.19 -19.26 -11.85
C VAL A 437 -1.54 -19.64 -12.46
N PHE A 438 -2.04 -20.84 -12.11
CA PHE A 438 -3.36 -21.27 -12.56
C PHE A 438 -4.46 -20.33 -12.08
N VAL A 439 -4.45 -19.98 -10.80
CA VAL A 439 -5.45 -19.12 -10.17
C VAL A 439 -5.46 -17.73 -10.83
N THR A 440 -4.28 -17.15 -11.09
CA THR A 440 -4.13 -15.86 -11.77
C THR A 440 -4.69 -15.90 -13.18
N ALA A 441 -4.34 -16.92 -13.96
CA ALA A 441 -4.83 -17.08 -15.33
C ALA A 441 -6.35 -17.26 -15.36
N PHE A 442 -6.89 -18.01 -14.39
CA PHE A 442 -8.31 -18.25 -14.30
C PHE A 442 -9.11 -16.96 -14.00
N TYR A 443 -8.80 -16.22 -12.93
CA TYR A 443 -9.59 -15.02 -12.59
C TYR A 443 -9.40 -13.88 -13.60
N ALA A 444 -8.20 -13.72 -14.16
CA ALA A 444 -7.91 -12.71 -15.16
C ALA A 444 -8.72 -12.94 -16.44
N PHE A 445 -8.75 -14.16 -16.93
CA PHE A 445 -9.52 -14.49 -18.13
C PHE A 445 -11.01 -14.71 -17.85
N ARG A 446 -11.41 -15.07 -16.64
CA ARG A 446 -12.81 -14.97 -16.20
C ARG A 446 -13.32 -13.53 -16.37
N GLN A 447 -12.59 -12.55 -15.84
CA GLN A 447 -12.92 -11.13 -16.01
C GLN A 447 -12.98 -10.74 -17.49
N TYR A 448 -11.96 -11.10 -18.25
CA TYR A 448 -11.86 -10.78 -19.68
C TYR A 448 -13.05 -11.34 -20.49
N PHE A 449 -13.39 -12.61 -20.28
CA PHE A 449 -14.49 -13.25 -21.00
C PHE A 449 -15.86 -12.72 -20.56
N MET A 450 -16.05 -12.43 -19.28
CA MET A 450 -17.33 -11.88 -18.79
C MET A 450 -17.59 -10.46 -19.33
N VAL A 451 -16.56 -9.65 -19.49
CA VAL A 451 -16.67 -8.25 -19.92
C VAL A 451 -16.75 -8.13 -21.43
N PHE A 452 -15.86 -8.80 -22.17
CA PHE A 452 -15.68 -8.56 -23.60
C PHE A 452 -16.29 -9.62 -24.51
N HIS A 453 -16.70 -10.76 -23.97
CA HIS A 453 -17.26 -11.87 -24.74
C HIS A 453 -18.63 -12.28 -24.18
N GLY A 454 -19.28 -13.23 -24.85
CA GLY A 454 -20.61 -13.72 -24.45
C GLY A 454 -21.75 -12.81 -24.90
N GLU A 455 -22.88 -12.91 -24.21
CA GLU A 455 -24.11 -12.19 -24.51
C GLU A 455 -24.13 -10.79 -23.90
N GLU A 456 -24.85 -9.85 -24.51
CA GLU A 456 -25.03 -8.47 -24.05
C GLU A 456 -26.03 -8.43 -22.89
N LYS A 457 -25.54 -8.67 -21.67
CA LYS A 457 -26.40 -8.93 -20.50
C LYS A 457 -27.15 -7.69 -20.01
N TRP A 458 -26.64 -6.46 -20.23
CA TRP A 458 -27.36 -5.24 -19.88
C TRP A 458 -28.73 -5.14 -20.54
N ARG A 459 -28.93 -5.76 -21.72
CA ARG A 459 -30.23 -5.77 -22.43
C ARG A 459 -31.30 -6.61 -21.73
N SER A 460 -30.90 -7.54 -20.88
CA SER A 460 -31.80 -8.43 -20.14
C SER A 460 -32.07 -7.98 -18.70
N LEU A 461 -31.44 -6.90 -18.25
CA LEU A 461 -31.69 -6.37 -16.92
C LEU A 461 -33.10 -5.77 -16.81
N PRO A 462 -33.80 -5.94 -15.67
CA PRO A 462 -35.06 -5.25 -15.43
C PRO A 462 -34.87 -3.75 -15.48
N GLU A 463 -35.82 -3.02 -16.09
CA GLU A 463 -35.86 -1.57 -16.03
C GLU A 463 -36.05 -1.14 -14.56
N HIS A 464 -35.07 -0.45 -14.01
CA HIS A 464 -35.26 0.21 -12.73
C HIS A 464 -36.19 1.40 -12.93
N HIS A 465 -37.43 1.27 -12.46
CA HIS A 465 -38.33 2.41 -12.35
C HIS A 465 -37.77 3.39 -11.29
N ASP A 466 -37.71 4.65 -11.67
CA ASP A 466 -37.30 5.77 -10.83
C ASP A 466 -38.24 5.94 -9.63
N ASP A 467 -37.83 5.44 -8.45
CA ASP A 467 -38.58 5.66 -7.21
C ASP A 467 -37.73 6.20 -6.05
N HIS A 468 -36.53 6.75 -6.28
CA HIS A 468 -35.81 7.48 -5.23
C HIS A 468 -35.01 8.67 -5.77
N HIS A 469 -35.41 9.84 -5.32
CA HIS A 469 -34.74 11.13 -5.55
C HIS A 469 -33.26 11.10 -5.14
N GLY A 470 -32.33 11.21 -6.09
CA GLY A 470 -31.00 11.72 -5.83
C GLY A 470 -29.79 10.80 -6.13
N GLU A 471 -29.96 9.58 -6.62
CA GLU A 471 -28.84 8.77 -7.11
C GLU A 471 -28.75 8.87 -8.64
N GLU A 472 -27.54 9.20 -9.14
CA GLU A 472 -27.27 9.22 -10.58
C GLU A 472 -27.45 7.81 -11.14
N HIS A 473 -28.19 7.67 -12.26
CA HIS A 473 -28.37 6.40 -12.96
C HIS A 473 -27.01 5.80 -13.34
N HIS A 474 -26.66 4.67 -12.75
CA HIS A 474 -25.52 3.86 -13.14
C HIS A 474 -26.01 2.69 -14.01
N GLY A 475 -25.46 2.58 -15.22
CA GLY A 475 -25.73 1.49 -16.14
C GLY A 475 -26.37 1.92 -17.46
N LEU A 476 -26.23 1.05 -18.46
CA LEU A 476 -26.82 1.21 -19.80
C LEU A 476 -28.29 0.82 -19.80
N GLY A 477 -29.13 1.59 -20.49
CA GLY A 477 -30.49 1.19 -20.81
C GLY A 477 -30.50 0.02 -21.83
N LYS A 478 -31.62 -0.71 -21.91
CA LYS A 478 -31.78 -1.88 -22.81
C LYS A 478 -31.47 -1.58 -24.29
N ASN A 479 -31.77 -0.36 -24.72
CA ASN A 479 -31.61 0.08 -26.10
C ASN A 479 -30.30 0.82 -26.36
N ASP A 480 -29.53 1.13 -25.31
CA ASP A 480 -28.29 1.86 -25.42
C ASP A 480 -27.13 0.93 -25.83
N ASN A 481 -26.19 1.50 -26.53
CA ASN A 481 -24.98 0.80 -26.93
C ASN A 481 -23.78 1.41 -26.20
N PRO A 482 -22.88 0.58 -25.67
CA PRO A 482 -21.58 1.04 -25.22
C PRO A 482 -20.82 1.76 -26.34
N HIS A 483 -19.94 2.65 -25.97
CA HIS A 483 -19.08 3.35 -26.91
C HIS A 483 -17.62 3.30 -26.46
N GLU A 484 -16.69 3.34 -27.40
CA GLU A 484 -15.26 3.46 -27.07
C GLU A 484 -14.99 4.80 -26.36
N SER A 485 -14.07 4.77 -25.42
CA SER A 485 -13.66 5.96 -24.71
C SER A 485 -12.92 6.95 -25.62
N PRO A 486 -12.96 8.27 -25.32
CA PRO A 486 -12.29 9.28 -26.13
C PRO A 486 -10.76 9.08 -26.15
N LEU A 487 -10.09 9.70 -27.13
CA LEU A 487 -8.65 9.55 -27.34
C LEU A 487 -7.81 9.88 -26.09
N VAL A 488 -8.25 10.86 -25.30
CA VAL A 488 -7.56 11.24 -24.04
C VAL A 488 -7.53 10.10 -23.02
N VAL A 489 -8.44 9.14 -23.11
CA VAL A 489 -8.51 7.91 -22.30
C VAL A 489 -7.75 6.77 -22.99
N THR A 490 -7.97 6.57 -24.30
CA THR A 490 -7.39 5.43 -25.02
C THR A 490 -5.90 5.59 -25.32
N LEU A 491 -5.39 6.82 -25.49
CA LEU A 491 -3.97 7.06 -25.73
C LEU A 491 -3.09 6.57 -24.59
N PRO A 492 -3.37 6.85 -23.29
CA PRO A 492 -2.64 6.26 -22.17
C PRO A 492 -2.67 4.73 -22.17
N LEU A 493 -3.78 4.10 -22.55
CA LEU A 493 -3.87 2.64 -22.67
C LEU A 493 -2.89 2.10 -23.70
N ILE A 494 -2.83 2.71 -24.89
CA ILE A 494 -1.91 2.31 -25.96
C ILE A 494 -0.45 2.50 -25.54
N LEU A 495 -0.14 3.65 -24.92
CA LEU A 495 1.23 3.94 -24.45
C LEU A 495 1.70 3.00 -23.33
N LEU A 496 0.81 2.58 -22.42
CA LEU A 496 1.13 1.60 -21.39
C LEU A 496 1.21 0.15 -21.92
N ALA A 497 0.50 -0.15 -23.00
CA ALA A 497 0.56 -1.47 -23.63
C ALA A 497 1.95 -1.77 -24.21
N ILE A 498 2.66 -0.77 -24.72
CA ILE A 498 3.99 -0.95 -25.33
C ILE A 498 4.99 -1.53 -24.30
N PRO A 499 5.28 -0.88 -23.16
CA PRO A 499 6.20 -1.46 -22.17
C PRO A 499 5.65 -2.76 -21.55
N SER A 500 4.34 -2.94 -21.47
CA SER A 500 3.74 -4.19 -21.00
C SER A 500 4.07 -5.40 -21.88
N ILE A 501 4.44 -5.16 -23.15
CA ILE A 501 4.93 -6.20 -24.06
C ILE A 501 6.45 -6.32 -23.95
N ILE A 502 7.20 -5.22 -24.12
CA ILE A 502 8.63 -5.28 -24.50
C ILE A 502 9.61 -5.12 -23.36
N ILE A 503 9.24 -4.40 -22.25
CA ILE A 503 10.23 -4.00 -21.26
C ILE A 503 10.86 -5.18 -20.54
N GLY A 504 10.12 -6.28 -20.36
CA GLY A 504 10.63 -7.49 -19.73
C GLY A 504 11.76 -8.14 -20.52
N TYR A 505 11.59 -8.26 -21.83
CA TYR A 505 12.60 -8.80 -22.73
C TYR A 505 13.88 -7.96 -22.76
N VAL A 506 13.71 -6.65 -22.84
CA VAL A 506 14.86 -5.72 -22.94
C VAL A 506 15.62 -5.62 -21.61
N ALA A 507 14.93 -5.67 -20.49
CA ALA A 507 15.50 -5.35 -19.19
C ALA A 507 15.96 -6.56 -18.37
N ILE A 508 15.56 -7.79 -18.70
CA ILE A 508 15.88 -8.97 -17.89
C ILE A 508 17.38 -9.16 -17.73
N GLU A 509 18.15 -9.13 -18.80
CA GLU A 509 19.57 -9.40 -18.78
C GLU A 509 20.35 -8.32 -18.00
N PRO A 510 20.22 -7.01 -18.30
CA PRO A 510 20.95 -5.98 -17.57
C PRO A 510 20.52 -5.87 -16.09
N MET A 511 19.26 -6.09 -15.76
CA MET A 511 18.76 -5.91 -14.39
C MET A 511 19.03 -7.11 -13.48
N LEU A 512 18.86 -8.34 -13.96
CA LEU A 512 19.00 -9.53 -13.11
C LEU A 512 20.40 -10.12 -13.15
N TYR A 513 21.05 -10.11 -14.30
CA TYR A 513 22.29 -10.85 -14.55
C TYR A 513 23.47 -9.94 -14.92
N GLY A 514 23.19 -8.67 -15.19
CA GLY A 514 24.17 -7.61 -15.46
C GLY A 514 24.49 -6.74 -14.24
N ASP A 515 24.97 -5.53 -14.50
CA ASP A 515 25.50 -4.61 -13.48
C ASP A 515 24.49 -3.53 -13.05
N PHE A 516 23.22 -3.61 -13.45
CA PHE A 516 22.25 -2.55 -13.19
C PHE A 516 22.03 -2.29 -11.69
N PHE A 517 21.95 -3.32 -10.87
CA PHE A 517 21.79 -3.21 -9.41
C PHE A 517 23.10 -3.40 -8.64
N LYS A 518 24.23 -3.48 -9.33
CA LYS A 518 25.53 -3.57 -8.68
C LYS A 518 25.74 -2.36 -7.77
N ASP A 519 26.30 -2.56 -6.61
CA ASP A 519 26.55 -1.55 -5.57
C ASP A 519 25.29 -0.84 -5.03
N VAL A 520 24.10 -1.33 -5.39
CA VAL A 520 22.79 -0.81 -4.93
C VAL A 520 22.06 -1.83 -4.07
N ILE A 521 22.00 -3.07 -4.51
CA ILE A 521 21.43 -4.20 -3.80
C ILE A 521 22.55 -5.11 -3.33
N PHE A 522 22.57 -5.38 -2.03
CA PHE A 522 23.55 -6.29 -1.44
C PHE A 522 22.93 -7.69 -1.28
N VAL A 523 23.63 -8.71 -1.71
CA VAL A 523 23.30 -10.13 -1.52
C VAL A 523 24.52 -10.88 -1.01
N ASN A 524 24.36 -11.62 0.08
CA ASN A 524 25.38 -12.51 0.59
C ASN A 524 25.29 -13.87 -0.15
N ALA A 525 26.03 -14.01 -1.23
CA ALA A 525 25.98 -15.18 -2.09
C ALA A 525 26.39 -16.50 -1.39
N ASP A 526 27.23 -16.42 -0.36
CA ASP A 526 27.66 -17.61 0.41
C ASP A 526 26.51 -18.13 1.30
N ALA A 527 25.73 -17.23 1.91
CA ALA A 527 24.60 -17.60 2.74
C ALA A 527 23.31 -17.85 1.93
N HIS A 528 23.11 -17.08 0.85
CA HIS A 528 21.90 -17.07 0.03
C HIS A 528 22.26 -17.16 -1.46
N PRO A 529 22.55 -18.36 -2.00
CA PRO A 529 23.08 -18.54 -3.36
C PRO A 529 22.02 -18.41 -4.48
N THR A 530 20.78 -18.06 -4.17
CA THR A 530 19.65 -18.05 -5.11
C THR A 530 19.97 -17.33 -6.42
N MET A 531 20.46 -16.08 -6.35
CA MET A 531 20.77 -15.28 -7.54
C MET A 531 21.98 -15.82 -8.31
N HIS A 532 22.95 -16.46 -7.61
CA HIS A 532 24.10 -17.09 -8.25
C HIS A 532 23.66 -18.29 -9.10
N ILE A 533 22.82 -19.17 -8.53
CA ILE A 533 22.27 -20.34 -9.24
C ILE A 533 21.43 -19.90 -10.45
N MET A 534 20.56 -18.89 -10.27
CA MET A 534 19.75 -18.35 -11.37
C MET A 534 20.62 -17.79 -12.51
N LYS A 535 21.76 -17.17 -12.17
CA LYS A 535 22.69 -16.63 -13.18
C LYS A 535 23.38 -17.74 -13.99
N GLU A 536 23.71 -18.85 -13.36
CA GLU A 536 24.31 -20.02 -14.05
C GLU A 536 23.30 -20.69 -14.99
N GLU A 537 22.04 -20.75 -14.61
CA GLU A 537 20.97 -21.34 -15.41
C GLU A 537 20.44 -20.41 -16.54
N PHE A 538 20.78 -19.13 -16.51
CA PHE A 538 20.30 -18.16 -17.50
C PHE A 538 21.12 -18.21 -18.78
N HIS A 539 20.49 -18.60 -19.89
CA HIS A 539 21.09 -18.72 -21.21
C HIS A 539 20.57 -17.68 -22.22
N GLY A 540 19.97 -16.59 -21.70
CA GLY A 540 19.40 -15.49 -22.48
C GLY A 540 17.87 -15.49 -22.55
N ALA A 541 17.31 -14.31 -22.82
CA ALA A 541 15.87 -14.09 -22.81
C ALA A 541 15.10 -15.00 -23.79
N LEU A 542 15.64 -15.29 -24.97
CA LEU A 542 15.03 -16.21 -25.94
C LEU A 542 15.11 -17.68 -25.48
N ALA A 543 16.22 -18.07 -24.85
CA ALA A 543 16.36 -19.41 -24.27
C ALA A 543 15.32 -19.64 -23.16
N MET A 544 15.05 -18.64 -22.34
CA MET A 544 14.00 -18.70 -21.32
C MET A 544 12.61 -19.00 -21.92
N VAL A 545 12.28 -18.41 -23.07
CA VAL A 545 11.05 -18.72 -23.81
C VAL A 545 11.04 -20.18 -24.28
N SER A 546 12.13 -20.68 -24.82
CA SER A 546 12.20 -22.10 -25.25
C SER A 546 12.10 -23.07 -24.08
N HIS A 547 12.71 -22.74 -22.94
CA HIS A 547 12.61 -23.54 -21.70
C HIS A 547 11.18 -23.55 -21.14
N SER A 548 10.41 -22.46 -21.32
CA SER A 548 9.02 -22.39 -20.84
C SER A 548 8.13 -23.46 -21.46
N LEU A 549 8.44 -23.97 -22.66
CA LEU A 549 7.70 -25.05 -23.32
C LEU A 549 7.81 -26.39 -22.53
N HIS A 550 8.79 -26.52 -21.66
CA HIS A 550 8.99 -27.70 -20.82
C HIS A 550 8.64 -27.41 -19.34
N SER A 551 8.29 -26.19 -19.01
CA SER A 551 7.94 -25.75 -17.66
C SER A 551 6.46 -26.00 -17.33
N PRO A 552 6.14 -26.46 -16.11
CA PRO A 552 4.76 -26.58 -15.66
C PRO A 552 4.02 -25.22 -15.60
N VAL A 553 4.76 -24.12 -15.50
CA VAL A 553 4.21 -22.76 -15.40
C VAL A 553 3.34 -22.41 -16.61
N LEU A 554 3.86 -22.64 -17.83
CA LEU A 554 3.12 -22.37 -19.07
C LEU A 554 1.82 -23.18 -19.16
N TYR A 555 1.90 -24.47 -18.84
CA TYR A 555 0.73 -25.37 -18.90
C TYR A 555 -0.33 -25.02 -17.86
N LEU A 556 0.07 -24.59 -16.66
CA LEU A 556 -0.86 -24.10 -15.63
C LEU A 556 -1.54 -22.79 -16.06
N ALA A 557 -0.82 -21.87 -16.70
CA ALA A 557 -1.39 -20.66 -17.26
C ALA A 557 -2.42 -20.97 -18.36
N ILE A 558 -2.08 -21.85 -19.31
CA ILE A 558 -2.98 -22.30 -20.37
C ILE A 558 -4.21 -22.99 -19.76
N ALA A 559 -4.03 -23.89 -18.82
CA ALA A 559 -5.13 -24.57 -18.13
C ALA A 559 -6.08 -23.59 -17.43
N GLY A 560 -5.55 -22.54 -16.79
CA GLY A 560 -6.36 -21.48 -16.18
C GLY A 560 -7.21 -20.73 -17.20
N VAL A 561 -6.63 -20.32 -18.32
CA VAL A 561 -7.33 -19.64 -19.43
C VAL A 561 -8.41 -20.53 -20.02
N LEU A 562 -8.07 -21.78 -20.34
CA LEU A 562 -9.03 -22.74 -20.92
C LEU A 562 -10.18 -23.04 -19.97
N SER A 563 -9.90 -23.18 -18.68
CA SER A 563 -10.92 -23.39 -17.66
C SER A 563 -11.86 -22.20 -17.56
N ALA A 564 -11.34 -20.98 -17.58
CA ALA A 564 -12.17 -19.76 -17.59
C ALA A 564 -13.04 -19.66 -18.84
N TRP A 565 -12.47 -19.95 -20.02
CA TRP A 565 -13.22 -19.98 -21.27
C TRP A 565 -14.32 -21.00 -21.26
N LEU A 566 -14.02 -22.23 -20.81
CA LEU A 566 -14.99 -23.31 -20.75
C LEU A 566 -16.16 -22.96 -19.83
N LEU A 567 -15.89 -22.45 -18.63
CA LEU A 567 -16.89 -22.19 -17.61
C LEU A 567 -17.72 -20.91 -17.89
N TYR A 568 -17.15 -19.88 -18.48
CA TYR A 568 -17.86 -18.61 -18.64
C TYR A 568 -18.33 -18.30 -20.07
N VAL A 569 -17.82 -19.02 -21.08
CA VAL A 569 -18.24 -18.84 -22.48
C VAL A 569 -19.03 -20.05 -22.98
N LYS A 570 -18.56 -21.28 -22.74
CA LYS A 570 -19.19 -22.49 -23.27
C LYS A 570 -20.26 -23.08 -22.33
N LEU A 571 -20.03 -23.08 -21.04
CA LEU A 571 -20.89 -23.73 -20.04
C LEU A 571 -21.26 -22.76 -18.90
N PRO A 572 -21.93 -21.62 -19.20
CA PRO A 572 -22.16 -20.54 -18.23
C PRO A 572 -23.06 -20.93 -17.05
N HIS A 573 -23.72 -22.09 -17.10
CA HIS A 573 -24.53 -22.62 -16.02
C HIS A 573 -23.71 -23.40 -14.95
N LEU A 574 -22.48 -23.82 -15.26
CA LEU A 574 -21.65 -24.63 -14.37
C LEU A 574 -21.10 -23.86 -13.16
N PRO A 575 -20.63 -22.61 -13.28
CA PRO A 575 -20.10 -21.88 -12.13
C PRO A 575 -21.05 -21.83 -10.94
N ALA A 576 -22.34 -21.61 -11.17
CA ALA A 576 -23.35 -21.60 -10.12
C ALA A 576 -23.50 -22.97 -9.42
N LYS A 577 -23.47 -24.06 -10.20
CA LYS A 577 -23.53 -25.44 -9.66
C LYS A 577 -22.28 -25.77 -8.84
N ILE A 578 -21.10 -25.37 -9.32
CA ILE A 578 -19.81 -25.55 -8.60
C ILE A 578 -19.84 -24.77 -7.28
N ALA A 579 -20.25 -23.49 -7.30
CA ALA A 579 -20.38 -22.68 -6.09
C ALA A 579 -21.35 -23.30 -5.08
N GLN A 580 -22.44 -23.91 -5.54
CA GLN A 580 -23.39 -24.62 -4.68
C GLN A 580 -22.81 -25.91 -4.11
N ALA A 581 -22.09 -26.70 -4.92
CA ALA A 581 -21.45 -27.95 -4.48
C ALA A 581 -20.34 -27.71 -3.45
N PHE A 582 -19.56 -26.62 -3.61
CA PHE A 582 -18.49 -26.23 -2.70
C PHE A 582 -18.88 -25.04 -1.80
N ARG A 583 -20.16 -24.97 -1.41
CA ARG A 583 -20.69 -23.83 -0.66
C ARG A 583 -19.89 -23.44 0.59
N PRO A 584 -19.38 -24.36 1.44
CA PRO A 584 -18.56 -23.95 2.60
C PRO A 584 -17.31 -23.15 2.20
N VAL A 585 -16.63 -23.55 1.13
CA VAL A 585 -15.44 -22.87 0.60
C VAL A 585 -15.84 -21.53 -0.03
N TYR A 586 -16.94 -21.51 -0.78
CA TYR A 586 -17.47 -20.28 -1.36
C TYR A 586 -17.79 -19.23 -0.28
N VAL A 587 -18.50 -19.64 0.79
CA VAL A 587 -18.83 -18.76 1.92
C VAL A 587 -17.56 -18.28 2.66
N LEU A 588 -16.53 -19.12 2.80
CA LEU A 588 -15.25 -18.71 3.36
C LEU A 588 -14.61 -17.59 2.55
N PHE A 589 -14.63 -17.70 1.21
CA PHE A 589 -14.08 -16.70 0.31
C PHE A 589 -14.94 -15.42 0.27
N GLU A 590 -16.27 -15.56 0.23
CA GLU A 590 -17.21 -14.45 0.26
C GLU A 590 -17.03 -13.59 1.52
N ASN A 591 -16.76 -14.22 2.67
CA ASN A 591 -16.43 -13.54 3.92
C ASN A 591 -14.94 -13.20 4.06
N LYS A 592 -14.16 -13.24 2.99
CA LYS A 592 -12.73 -12.85 2.98
C LYS A 592 -11.92 -13.50 4.11
N TYR A 593 -12.10 -14.81 4.30
CA TYR A 593 -11.53 -15.61 5.42
C TYR A 593 -11.91 -15.11 6.81
N TYR A 594 -12.99 -14.35 6.96
CA TYR A 594 -13.46 -13.71 8.19
C TYR A 594 -12.47 -12.73 8.83
N LEU A 595 -11.41 -12.31 8.11
CA LEU A 595 -10.41 -11.37 8.63
C LEU A 595 -10.99 -9.98 8.89
N ASP A 596 -11.87 -9.48 8.00
CA ASP A 596 -12.59 -8.22 8.24
C ASP A 596 -13.46 -8.30 9.49
N ALA A 597 -14.17 -9.43 9.68
CA ALA A 597 -14.98 -9.66 10.86
C ALA A 597 -14.14 -9.73 12.15
N LEU A 598 -12.98 -10.39 12.09
CA LEU A 598 -12.03 -10.43 13.21
C LEU A 598 -11.55 -9.01 13.58
N TYR A 599 -11.09 -8.23 12.61
CA TYR A 599 -10.60 -6.88 12.88
C TYR A 599 -11.69 -5.96 13.42
N PHE A 600 -12.88 -6.01 12.85
CA PHE A 600 -13.98 -5.17 13.29
C PHE A 600 -14.53 -5.58 14.66
N ASN A 601 -14.79 -6.87 14.88
CA ASN A 601 -15.47 -7.34 16.09
C ASN A 601 -14.52 -7.47 17.28
N VAL A 602 -13.27 -7.92 17.09
CA VAL A 602 -12.32 -8.12 18.19
C VAL A 602 -11.52 -6.84 18.42
N PHE A 603 -10.81 -6.33 17.41
CA PHE A 603 -9.91 -5.20 17.62
C PHE A 603 -10.66 -3.86 17.72
N ALA A 604 -11.46 -3.48 16.73
CA ALA A 604 -12.10 -2.17 16.72
C ALA A 604 -13.16 -2.03 17.83
N LYS A 605 -14.08 -3.01 17.96
CA LYS A 605 -15.07 -3.01 19.03
C LYS A 605 -14.44 -3.22 20.40
N GLY A 606 -13.42 -4.08 20.53
CA GLY A 606 -12.69 -4.32 21.78
C GLY A 606 -12.00 -3.06 22.28
N THR A 607 -11.26 -2.36 21.42
CA THR A 607 -10.61 -1.09 21.75
C THR A 607 -11.62 -0.02 22.16
N ARG A 608 -12.74 0.08 21.45
CA ARG A 608 -13.83 0.99 21.80
C ARG A 608 -14.46 0.65 23.15
N ALA A 609 -14.66 -0.63 23.46
CA ALA A 609 -15.20 -1.08 24.74
C ALA A 609 -14.22 -0.76 25.89
N LEU A 610 -12.91 -1.00 25.67
CA LEU A 610 -11.87 -0.66 26.64
C LEU A 610 -11.79 0.85 26.87
N GLY A 611 -11.83 1.65 25.82
CA GLY A 611 -11.88 3.11 25.92
C GLY A 611 -13.12 3.62 26.67
N THR A 612 -14.28 3.00 26.40
CA THR A 612 -15.52 3.31 27.14
C THR A 612 -15.42 2.95 28.63
N PHE A 613 -14.77 1.82 28.93
CA PHE A 613 -14.52 1.41 30.33
C PHE A 613 -13.62 2.44 31.05
N PHE A 614 -12.49 2.82 30.47
CA PHE A 614 -11.61 3.82 31.06
C PHE A 614 -12.31 5.17 31.24
N TRP A 615 -13.05 5.63 30.22
CA TRP A 615 -13.83 6.85 30.34
C TRP A 615 -14.87 6.79 31.47
N LYS A 616 -15.72 5.76 31.49
CA LYS A 616 -16.82 5.69 32.47
C LYS A 616 -16.32 5.40 33.88
N VAL A 617 -15.38 4.47 34.05
CA VAL A 617 -14.89 4.06 35.34
C VAL A 617 -13.72 4.92 35.79
N GLY A 618 -12.70 5.11 34.97
CA GLY A 618 -11.51 5.90 35.29
C GLY A 618 -11.84 7.38 35.43
N ASP A 619 -12.22 8.01 34.33
CA ASP A 619 -12.41 9.46 34.30
C ASP A 619 -13.66 9.87 35.11
N THR A 620 -14.84 9.33 34.71
CA THR A 620 -16.09 9.83 35.29
C THR A 620 -16.32 9.34 36.73
N ALA A 621 -16.18 8.05 37.01
CA ALA A 621 -16.49 7.54 38.37
C ALA A 621 -15.39 7.82 39.37
N ILE A 622 -14.12 7.52 39.05
CA ILE A 622 -13.00 7.67 39.98
C ILE A 622 -12.54 9.12 40.06
N ILE A 623 -12.11 9.69 38.91
CA ILE A 623 -11.50 11.03 38.93
C ILE A 623 -12.57 12.10 39.20
N ASP A 624 -13.59 12.25 38.33
CA ASP A 624 -14.55 13.34 38.46
C ASP A 624 -15.44 13.20 39.68
N ASN A 625 -16.11 12.07 39.83
CA ASN A 625 -17.10 11.90 40.92
C ASN A 625 -16.46 11.52 42.26
N GLY A 626 -15.46 10.62 42.23
CA GLY A 626 -14.79 10.14 43.44
C GLY A 626 -13.82 11.16 44.03
N ILE A 627 -12.86 11.62 43.23
CA ILE A 627 -11.78 12.50 43.72
C ILE A 627 -12.23 13.95 43.68
N VAL A 628 -12.56 14.51 42.51
CA VAL A 628 -12.83 15.96 42.37
C VAL A 628 -14.11 16.36 43.08
N ASN A 629 -15.24 15.81 42.68
CA ASN A 629 -16.53 16.14 43.28
C ASN A 629 -16.65 15.56 44.72
N GLY A 630 -16.03 14.40 45.00
CA GLY A 630 -16.00 13.78 46.29
C GLY A 630 -15.24 14.62 47.32
N SER A 631 -14.08 15.17 47.00
CA SER A 631 -13.34 16.10 47.87
C SER A 631 -14.12 17.38 48.13
N ALA A 632 -14.77 17.94 47.10
CA ALA A 632 -15.64 19.12 47.28
C ALA A 632 -16.82 18.82 48.22
N LYS A 633 -17.48 17.66 48.08
CA LYS A 633 -18.55 17.21 48.96
C LYS A 633 -18.04 16.97 50.40
N LEU A 634 -16.85 16.40 50.55
CA LEU A 634 -16.24 16.20 51.87
C LEU A 634 -15.98 17.54 52.55
N VAL A 635 -15.37 18.50 51.86
CA VAL A 635 -15.15 19.86 52.39
C VAL A 635 -16.47 20.51 52.78
N GLY A 636 -17.49 20.39 51.92
CA GLY A 636 -18.83 20.88 52.21
C GLY A 636 -19.47 20.24 53.45
N ALA A 637 -19.31 18.91 53.60
CA ALA A 637 -19.81 18.19 54.78
C ALA A 637 -19.08 18.61 56.05
N ILE A 638 -17.75 18.73 56.02
CA ILE A 638 -16.95 19.25 57.16
C ILE A 638 -17.40 20.69 57.50
N ALA A 639 -17.50 21.55 56.51
CA ALA A 639 -17.98 22.94 56.73
C ALA A 639 -19.38 23.00 57.36
N ALA A 640 -20.30 22.10 56.93
CA ALA A 640 -21.64 22.01 57.53
C ALA A 640 -21.61 21.57 58.99
N GLN A 641 -20.66 20.67 59.38
CA GLN A 641 -20.49 20.29 60.78
C GLN A 641 -19.83 21.40 61.60
N VAL A 642 -18.77 22.01 61.07
CA VAL A 642 -18.08 23.12 61.72
C VAL A 642 -19.02 24.31 61.94
N ARG A 643 -19.89 24.59 60.98
CA ARG A 643 -20.91 25.67 61.09
C ARG A 643 -21.83 25.47 62.28
N LYS A 644 -22.12 24.23 62.74
CA LYS A 644 -22.96 23.98 63.92
C LYS A 644 -22.34 24.46 65.23
N VAL A 645 -21.02 24.64 65.26
CA VAL A 645 -20.30 25.21 66.41
C VAL A 645 -20.64 26.71 66.55
N GLN A 646 -20.98 27.37 65.48
CA GLN A 646 -21.44 28.76 65.51
C GLN A 646 -22.94 28.82 65.80
N THR A 647 -23.26 28.80 67.09
CA THR A 647 -24.63 28.79 67.57
C THR A 647 -25.34 30.17 67.44
N GLY A 648 -24.60 31.25 67.23
CA GLY A 648 -25.11 32.62 67.14
C GLY A 648 -25.43 33.21 68.52
N PHE A 649 -25.33 32.42 69.63
CA PHE A 649 -25.59 32.90 70.96
C PHE A 649 -24.27 33.27 71.66
N ILE A 650 -24.16 34.56 72.08
CA ILE A 650 -22.95 35.12 72.66
C ILE A 650 -22.53 34.35 73.92
N TYR A 651 -23.51 33.85 74.70
CA TYR A 651 -23.28 33.08 75.91
C TYR A 651 -22.56 31.76 75.66
N THR A 652 -22.80 31.08 74.53
CA THR A 652 -22.10 29.82 74.15
C THR A 652 -20.63 30.12 73.90
N TYR A 653 -20.32 31.22 73.24
CA TYR A 653 -18.93 31.58 72.93
C TYR A 653 -18.21 32.06 74.21
N ALA A 654 -18.85 32.81 75.05
CA ALA A 654 -18.29 33.21 76.35
C ALA A 654 -17.99 31.99 77.21
N ALA A 655 -18.92 31.04 77.31
CA ALA A 655 -18.71 29.81 78.05
C ALA A 655 -17.54 28.99 77.52
N ALA A 656 -17.44 28.87 76.14
CA ALA A 656 -16.32 28.17 75.55
C ALA A 656 -14.98 28.86 75.73
N MET A 657 -14.91 30.20 75.77
CA MET A 657 -13.72 30.98 76.09
C MET A 657 -13.30 30.76 77.57
N VAL A 658 -14.24 30.84 78.49
CA VAL A 658 -13.99 30.62 79.93
C VAL A 658 -13.48 29.18 80.08
N PHE A 659 -14.10 28.19 79.52
CA PHE A 659 -13.67 26.82 79.55
C PHE A 659 -12.24 26.64 78.96
N GLY A 660 -11.94 27.24 77.82
CA GLY A 660 -10.61 27.22 77.23
C GLY A 660 -9.54 27.83 78.08
N VAL A 661 -9.85 28.97 78.74
CA VAL A 661 -8.96 29.61 79.73
C VAL A 661 -8.72 28.69 80.96
N LEU A 662 -9.76 28.04 81.50
CA LEU A 662 -9.62 27.08 82.61
C LEU A 662 -8.76 25.86 82.20
N VAL A 663 -8.91 25.36 80.99
CA VAL A 663 -8.06 24.23 80.46
C VAL A 663 -6.59 24.70 80.39
N LEU A 664 -6.35 25.88 79.79
CA LEU A 664 -4.99 26.43 79.73
C LEU A 664 -4.36 26.69 81.09
N LEU A 665 -5.10 27.26 82.03
CA LEU A 665 -4.66 27.42 83.35
C LEU A 665 -4.39 26.07 84.04
N GLY A 666 -5.26 25.10 83.87
CA GLY A 666 -5.06 23.73 84.37
C GLY A 666 -3.79 23.08 83.83
N MET A 667 -3.53 23.24 82.53
CA MET A 667 -2.31 22.75 81.91
C MET A 667 -1.04 23.45 82.42
N THR A 668 -1.09 24.76 82.60
CA THR A 668 0.04 25.53 83.18
C THR A 668 0.30 25.17 84.63
N PHE A 669 -0.75 25.04 85.44
CA PHE A 669 -0.61 24.61 86.84
C PHE A 669 -0.11 23.16 86.93
N TRP A 670 -0.61 22.26 86.04
CA TRP A 670 -0.11 20.88 86.00
C TRP A 670 1.39 20.79 85.65
N GLY A 671 1.85 21.69 84.72
CA GLY A 671 3.27 21.81 84.36
C GLY A 671 4.14 22.44 85.49
N LEU A 672 3.55 23.21 86.46
CA LEU A 672 4.26 23.79 87.60
C LEU A 672 4.40 22.82 88.78
N PHE A 673 3.60 21.75 88.81
CA PHE A 673 3.66 20.73 89.87
C PHE A 673 4.39 19.44 89.42
N ARG A 674 4.99 19.44 88.22
CA ARG A 674 6.00 18.48 87.72
C ARG A 674 7.38 19.16 87.72
#